data_9d0109baeb5a4a51a804ba713ee8e6fc
#
_entry.id   9d0109baeb5a4a51a804ba713ee8e6fc
#
_cell.length_a   1.000
_cell.length_b   1.000
_cell.length_c   1.000
_cell.angle_alpha   90.00
_cell.angle_beta   90.00
_cell.angle_gamma   90.00
#
_symmetry.space_group_name_H-M   'P 1'
#
loop_
_entity.id
_entity.type
_entity.pdbx_description
1 polymer ?
#
loop_
_entity_poly.entity_id
_entity_poly.type
_entity_poly.pdbx_seq_one_letter_code
_entity_poly.pdbx_strand_id
1 'polypeptide(L)'
;MSGTPGLFEVSRKRCAMALCLAAATSAWAEHPPAEITVTAELPVRVSGFDDVALKELPFSATLMDHATLRDIGAQRITDSLRLDASVSDSYNLPAYWDKLSVRGFALNNRDNYRREDLPISAETIIAMDNKERIELLKGTSGMQSGTSAPGGLVNYVIKRAPTHAEKTIRDITLSYGPGNNRLVAADLGGRLGEFADVGYRFNVAHEELDPYLRDTQGHRHLVALAMDWRINARSRLEWEFEQSHHEQIGVNFYSLLGSGANALPAPVDGTRNITRQPTSLPGVFDGLTGSLRLKHLLENGWVWQTQYGAQRLRADDRLTYASGCATGPTDRFCANGDFQIHDFRSDNEHRHSDALQTDVRGQLVLGGFEHHVKLGLLRQRQIKRMPDTAAVTLLGSTNAYTGGLTPSAGTTQYWQNTNSSDYSTEVSLNDRVRLAERTTLWLGLRHTQLNRQSVQTNGEQEVKDARGVSTPWLALSQQLTEIHTVYVSYGQGLEAQAVPNQNSYTNKGQPLPALRSTQREVGLKSQWDRTHLQVTWFDVARPVTTDGLNCTAAINSCTRQIDGQAHHQGLELSAHAKLTQWSLGGSAMWLDAQRENATVETSSNGQRPLNVPQYILRGMLEHRSAHIVGWRSGLRVSREGERNVTEKDKGDLKLPAWTTVDASTHYDTKVNNLASTWTLAIHNLANKHYWRESPKQYGQYFLYPGAPRTIRATVQFHL
;
A
#
# COMPACT_ATOMS: atom_id res chain seq x y z
N MET A 1 -53.21 -30.32 -27.73
CA MET A 1 -53.44 -28.99 -27.18
C MET A 1 -52.19 -28.65 -26.38
N SER A 2 -51.11 -28.26 -26.98
CA SER A 2 -50.62 -26.95 -27.45
C SER A 2 -50.53 -25.91 -26.34
N GLY A 3 -49.32 -25.64 -25.93
CA GLY A 3 -48.93 -24.55 -25.03
C GLY A 3 -47.44 -24.48 -24.87
N THR A 4 -46.77 -23.80 -25.82
CA THR A 4 -45.36 -23.43 -25.79
C THR A 4 -45.06 -22.35 -24.74
N PRO A 5 -43.94 -22.38 -24.01
CA PRO A 5 -43.45 -21.24 -23.25
C PRO A 5 -42.55 -20.34 -24.10
N GLY A 6 -42.85 -19.05 -24.06
CA GLY A 6 -42.17 -18.03 -24.79
C GLY A 6 -40.76 -17.73 -24.26
N LEU A 7 -39.87 -17.53 -25.19
CA LEU A 7 -38.53 -16.98 -25.03
C LEU A 7 -38.62 -15.52 -24.54
N PHE A 8 -38.00 -15.22 -23.40
CA PHE A 8 -37.67 -13.84 -23.03
C PHE A 8 -36.31 -13.47 -23.61
N GLU A 9 -36.35 -12.70 -24.66
CA GLU A 9 -35.22 -12.04 -25.28
C GLU A 9 -34.86 -10.81 -24.46
N VAL A 10 -33.71 -10.84 -23.77
CA VAL A 10 -33.20 -9.68 -23.04
C VAL A 10 -32.43 -8.79 -24.02
N SER A 11 -33.12 -7.75 -24.45
CA SER A 11 -32.59 -6.67 -25.27
C SER A 11 -31.47 -5.93 -24.55
N ARG A 12 -30.22 -6.04 -25.06
CA ARG A 12 -29.10 -5.19 -24.69
C ARG A 12 -29.34 -3.76 -25.18
N LYS A 13 -29.88 -2.89 -24.34
CA LYS A 13 -29.88 -1.44 -24.62
C LYS A 13 -28.47 -0.90 -24.37
N ARG A 14 -27.77 -0.58 -25.42
CA ARG A 14 -26.57 0.25 -25.40
C ARG A 14 -26.98 1.66 -24.98
N CYS A 15 -26.62 2.08 -23.77
CA CYS A 15 -26.68 3.48 -23.36
C CYS A 15 -25.52 4.22 -24.04
N ALA A 16 -25.81 4.91 -25.13
CA ALA A 16 -24.92 5.89 -25.69
C ALA A 16 -24.98 7.14 -24.80
N MET A 17 -23.90 7.38 -24.05
CA MET A 17 -23.73 8.59 -23.25
C MET A 17 -23.33 9.73 -24.19
N ALA A 18 -24.31 10.56 -24.60
CA ALA A 18 -24.07 11.77 -25.37
C ALA A 18 -23.43 12.83 -24.46
N LEU A 19 -22.16 13.16 -24.73
CA LEU A 19 -21.47 14.32 -24.12
C LEU A 19 -22.07 15.61 -24.73
N CYS A 20 -22.89 16.33 -24.00
CA CYS A 20 -23.26 17.72 -24.32
C CYS A 20 -22.06 18.63 -23.98
N LEU A 21 -21.26 19.00 -24.99
CA LEU A 21 -20.34 20.13 -24.89
C LEU A 21 -21.16 21.43 -25.03
N ALA A 22 -21.44 22.09 -23.91
CA ALA A 22 -21.89 23.49 -23.95
C ALA A 22 -20.66 24.39 -24.15
N ALA A 23 -20.55 24.96 -25.34
CA ALA A 23 -19.58 25.99 -25.66
C ALA A 23 -19.99 27.31 -25.00
N ALA A 24 -19.29 27.67 -23.88
CA ALA A 24 -19.38 29.05 -23.36
C ALA A 24 -18.25 29.88 -23.97
N THR A 25 -18.60 30.75 -24.89
CA THR A 25 -17.72 31.83 -25.41
C THR A 25 -17.61 32.90 -24.33
N SER A 26 -16.44 33.09 -23.74
CA SER A 26 -16.12 34.23 -22.91
C SER A 26 -14.84 34.93 -23.38
N ALA A 27 -14.90 36.24 -23.36
CA ALA A 27 -13.99 37.24 -23.90
C ALA A 27 -12.52 37.04 -23.48
N TRP A 28 -11.65 37.30 -24.41
CA TRP A 28 -10.19 37.28 -24.28
C TRP A 28 -9.72 38.47 -23.47
N ALA A 29 -9.11 38.19 -22.32
CA ALA A 29 -8.21 39.12 -21.65
C ALA A 29 -6.78 38.60 -21.88
N GLU A 30 -5.94 39.37 -22.54
CA GLU A 30 -4.51 39.11 -22.65
C GLU A 30 -3.88 39.15 -21.28
N HIS A 31 -3.40 38.03 -20.79
CA HIS A 31 -2.57 37.96 -19.59
C HIS A 31 -1.09 37.98 -19.98
N PRO A 32 -0.28 38.82 -19.30
CA PRO A 32 1.16 38.78 -19.45
C PRO A 32 1.73 37.41 -19.06
N PRO A 33 2.93 37.02 -19.54
CA PRO A 33 3.52 35.72 -19.23
C PRO A 33 3.62 35.57 -17.71
N ALA A 34 3.11 34.46 -17.18
CA ALA A 34 3.08 34.18 -15.77
C ALA A 34 4.50 34.24 -15.19
N GLU A 35 4.76 35.30 -14.46
CA GLU A 35 5.89 35.41 -13.54
C GLU A 35 5.78 34.20 -12.58
N ILE A 36 6.83 33.38 -12.53
CA ILE A 36 6.89 32.25 -11.60
C ILE A 36 7.04 32.87 -10.21
N THR A 37 5.93 33.18 -9.60
CA THR A 37 5.88 33.55 -8.19
C THR A 37 6.31 32.30 -7.41
N VAL A 38 7.51 32.34 -6.83
CA VAL A 38 7.97 31.34 -5.85
C VAL A 38 7.07 31.49 -4.64
N THR A 39 5.92 30.83 -4.64
CA THR A 39 5.13 30.65 -3.43
C THR A 39 6.00 29.83 -2.48
N ALA A 40 6.25 30.38 -1.30
CA ALA A 40 6.90 29.66 -0.22
C ALA A 40 6.17 28.33 -0.06
N GLU A 41 6.86 27.22 -0.28
CA GLU A 41 6.27 25.89 -0.10
C GLU A 41 5.79 25.80 1.34
N LEU A 42 4.47 25.63 1.51
CA LEU A 42 3.90 25.41 2.84
C LEU A 42 4.62 24.20 3.47
N PRO A 43 4.95 24.26 4.76
CA PRO A 43 5.66 23.16 5.39
C PRO A 43 4.87 21.85 5.21
N VAL A 44 5.56 20.81 4.73
CA VAL A 44 4.97 19.50 4.49
C VAL A 44 4.50 18.91 5.81
N ARG A 45 3.24 18.54 5.90
CA ARG A 45 2.57 18.08 7.12
C ARG A 45 2.01 16.68 6.92
N VAL A 46 2.07 15.88 7.97
CA VAL A 46 1.51 14.52 8.02
C VAL A 46 0.10 14.59 8.59
N SER A 47 -0.83 13.84 8.03
CA SER A 47 -2.19 13.70 8.54
C SER A 47 -2.20 13.27 10.01
N GLY A 48 -3.10 13.85 10.78
CA GLY A 48 -3.14 13.65 12.24
C GLY A 48 -2.14 14.51 13.05
N PHE A 49 -1.18 15.18 12.37
CA PHE A 49 -0.21 16.13 12.92
C PHE A 49 -0.21 17.45 12.12
N ASP A 50 -1.40 17.92 11.76
CA ASP A 50 -1.61 19.04 10.83
C ASP A 50 -0.97 20.36 11.26
N ASP A 51 -0.66 20.50 12.55
CA ASP A 51 -0.04 21.68 13.15
C ASP A 51 1.47 21.62 13.26
N VAL A 52 2.09 20.49 12.83
CA VAL A 52 3.54 20.24 12.98
C VAL A 52 4.19 19.99 11.63
N ALA A 53 5.31 20.65 11.38
CA ALA A 53 6.11 20.39 10.19
C ALA A 53 6.79 19.01 10.26
N LEU A 54 6.96 18.33 9.13
CA LEU A 54 7.59 17.00 9.05
C LEU A 54 8.97 16.96 9.73
N LYS A 55 9.74 18.05 9.66
CA LYS A 55 11.05 18.17 10.30
C LYS A 55 11.00 18.13 11.84
N GLU A 56 9.89 18.50 12.42
CA GLU A 56 9.71 18.57 13.89
C GLU A 56 9.13 17.29 14.48
N LEU A 57 8.57 16.40 13.64
CA LEU A 57 7.99 15.14 14.11
C LEU A 57 9.07 14.20 14.66
N PRO A 58 8.90 13.65 15.86
CA PRO A 58 9.90 12.78 16.50
C PRO A 58 9.77 11.30 16.08
N PHE A 59 9.57 11.06 14.80
CA PHE A 59 9.56 9.76 14.14
C PHE A 59 9.87 9.90 12.66
N SER A 60 10.21 8.78 12.01
CA SER A 60 10.47 8.73 10.57
C SER A 60 9.15 8.61 9.80
N ALA A 61 8.97 9.45 8.79
CA ALA A 61 7.85 9.38 7.87
C ALA A 61 8.29 9.78 6.44
N THR A 62 7.62 9.22 5.45
CA THR A 62 7.81 9.55 4.03
C THR A 62 6.50 10.02 3.43
N LEU A 63 6.57 11.10 2.64
CA LEU A 63 5.44 11.63 1.89
C LEU A 63 5.78 11.58 0.40
N MET A 64 4.85 11.08 -0.38
CA MET A 64 4.94 11.00 -1.84
C MET A 64 3.76 11.75 -2.43
N ASP A 65 3.99 12.95 -2.92
CA ASP A 65 2.96 13.79 -3.49
C ASP A 65 2.55 13.34 -4.90
N HIS A 66 1.41 13.83 -5.37
CA HIS A 66 0.86 13.49 -6.68
C HIS A 66 1.84 13.81 -7.82
N ALA A 67 2.58 14.91 -7.75
CA ALA A 67 3.54 15.28 -8.77
C ALA A 67 4.65 14.22 -8.87
N THR A 68 5.21 13.83 -7.75
CA THR A 68 6.24 12.77 -7.67
C THR A 68 5.70 11.44 -8.21
N LEU A 69 4.49 11.02 -7.77
CA LEU A 69 3.87 9.77 -8.22
C LEU A 69 3.60 9.77 -9.74
N ARG A 70 3.12 10.89 -10.28
CA ARG A 70 2.92 11.08 -11.72
C ARG A 70 4.25 11.02 -12.48
N ASP A 71 5.29 11.72 -12.04
CA ASP A 71 6.58 11.81 -12.71
C ASP A 71 7.32 10.46 -12.76
N ILE A 72 7.03 9.54 -11.84
CA ILE A 72 7.51 8.14 -11.91
C ILE A 72 6.55 7.22 -12.66
N GLY A 73 5.38 7.70 -13.04
CA GLY A 73 4.33 6.90 -13.68
C GLY A 73 3.72 5.84 -12.78
N ALA A 74 3.63 6.13 -11.46
CA ALA A 74 3.08 5.21 -10.48
C ALA A 74 1.59 4.93 -10.74
N GLN A 75 1.25 3.65 -10.89
CA GLN A 75 -0.14 3.17 -11.02
C GLN A 75 -0.60 2.43 -9.77
N ARG A 76 0.34 1.92 -9.01
CA ARG A 76 0.11 1.14 -7.78
C ARG A 76 1.03 1.67 -6.68
N ILE A 77 0.68 1.40 -5.43
CA ILE A 77 1.53 1.80 -4.30
C ILE A 77 2.92 1.14 -4.38
N THR A 78 3.03 -0.06 -4.93
CA THR A 78 4.30 -0.76 -5.13
C THR A 78 5.25 -0.02 -6.07
N ASP A 79 4.75 0.83 -6.97
CA ASP A 79 5.60 1.67 -7.82
C ASP A 79 6.33 2.73 -7.01
N SER A 80 5.74 3.16 -5.89
CA SER A 80 6.36 4.10 -4.94
C SER A 80 7.54 3.51 -4.18
N LEU A 81 7.68 2.16 -4.11
CA LEU A 81 8.84 1.49 -3.51
C LEU A 81 10.17 1.95 -4.10
N ARG A 82 10.13 2.43 -5.33
CA ARG A 82 11.31 2.94 -6.04
C ARG A 82 11.85 4.25 -5.46
N LEU A 83 11.17 4.84 -4.49
CA LEU A 83 11.54 6.12 -3.89
C LEU A 83 12.06 5.99 -2.46
N ASP A 84 11.63 4.96 -1.71
CA ASP A 84 11.98 4.79 -0.29
C ASP A 84 12.72 3.48 -0.05
N ALA A 85 13.93 3.57 0.51
CA ALA A 85 14.75 2.40 0.82
C ALA A 85 14.22 1.58 2.01
N SER A 86 13.35 2.13 2.86
CA SER A 86 12.76 1.35 3.95
C SER A 86 11.68 0.36 3.49
N VAL A 87 11.22 0.49 2.24
CA VAL A 87 10.10 -0.25 1.68
C VAL A 87 10.57 -1.28 0.64
N SER A 88 10.03 -2.47 0.69
CA SER A 88 10.26 -3.53 -0.30
C SER A 88 8.99 -4.33 -0.58
N ASP A 89 9.03 -5.14 -1.63
CA ASP A 89 7.96 -6.08 -1.95
C ASP A 89 7.87 -7.20 -0.90
N SER A 90 6.66 -7.71 -0.66
CA SER A 90 6.39 -8.83 0.22
C SER A 90 5.29 -9.74 -0.36
N TYR A 91 5.64 -10.67 -1.24
CA TYR A 91 4.68 -11.54 -1.93
C TYR A 91 3.75 -10.74 -2.86
N ASN A 92 4.33 -9.96 -3.78
CA ASN A 92 3.60 -9.02 -4.63
C ASN A 92 3.28 -9.64 -5.99
N LEU A 93 2.07 -10.17 -6.14
CA LEU A 93 1.57 -10.76 -7.40
C LEU A 93 1.08 -9.65 -8.35
N PRO A 94 1.40 -9.72 -9.65
CA PRO A 94 0.70 -8.91 -10.64
C PRO A 94 -0.80 -9.23 -10.67
N ALA A 95 -1.62 -8.23 -11.01
CA ALA A 95 -3.08 -8.35 -11.05
C ALA A 95 -3.74 -8.72 -9.71
N TYR A 96 -3.05 -8.52 -8.59
CA TYR A 96 -3.57 -8.76 -7.25
C TYR A 96 -3.30 -7.54 -6.35
N TRP A 97 -3.88 -7.48 -5.15
CA TRP A 97 -3.61 -6.38 -4.23
C TRP A 97 -2.16 -6.33 -3.77
N ASP A 98 -1.69 -5.13 -3.49
CA ASP A 98 -0.30 -4.90 -3.10
C ASP A 98 0.00 -5.43 -1.71
N LYS A 99 1.17 -6.03 -1.54
CA LYS A 99 1.73 -6.44 -0.26
C LYS A 99 3.12 -5.84 -0.08
N LEU A 100 3.25 -4.99 0.92
CA LEU A 100 4.45 -4.24 1.22
C LEU A 100 5.14 -4.77 2.47
N SER A 101 6.45 -4.60 2.50
CA SER A 101 7.27 -4.73 3.70
C SER A 101 7.94 -3.40 4.00
N VAL A 102 7.95 -2.96 5.25
CA VAL A 102 8.64 -1.76 5.72
C VAL A 102 9.57 -2.15 6.85
N ARG A 103 10.84 -1.73 6.75
CA ARG A 103 11.89 -2.15 7.69
C ARG A 103 11.99 -3.68 7.84
N GLY A 104 11.68 -4.43 6.76
CA GLY A 104 11.65 -5.89 6.74
C GLY A 104 10.41 -6.53 7.35
N PHE A 105 9.46 -5.78 7.87
CA PHE A 105 8.19 -6.30 8.39
C PHE A 105 7.08 -6.17 7.34
N ALA A 106 6.45 -7.28 6.98
CA ALA A 106 5.29 -7.27 6.10
C ALA A 106 4.12 -6.52 6.76
N LEU A 107 3.50 -5.60 6.01
CA LEU A 107 2.31 -4.90 6.45
C LEU A 107 1.08 -5.80 6.32
N ASN A 108 0.14 -5.62 7.23
CA ASN A 108 -1.16 -6.28 7.19
C ASN A 108 -2.15 -5.44 6.38
N ASN A 109 -2.64 -5.95 5.24
CA ASN A 109 -3.56 -5.22 4.37
C ASN A 109 -4.89 -4.85 5.04
N ARG A 110 -5.22 -5.47 6.16
CA ARG A 110 -6.42 -5.20 6.92
C ARG A 110 -6.25 -4.08 7.94
N ASP A 111 -5.06 -3.95 8.55
CA ASP A 111 -4.87 -3.12 9.74
C ASP A 111 -3.90 -1.94 9.52
N ASN A 112 -2.99 -2.01 8.53
CA ASN A 112 -1.93 -1.01 8.32
C ASN A 112 -2.29 0.08 7.30
N TYR A 113 -3.54 0.13 6.84
CA TYR A 113 -3.92 1.07 5.78
C TYR A 113 -5.01 2.02 6.24
N ARG A 114 -4.87 3.28 5.85
CA ARG A 114 -5.78 4.39 6.13
C ARG A 114 -6.13 5.14 4.85
N ARG A 115 -7.27 5.76 4.85
CA ARG A 115 -7.68 6.76 3.88
C ARG A 115 -8.25 7.95 4.63
N GLU A 116 -7.64 9.13 4.42
CA GLU A 116 -8.03 10.33 5.17
C GLU A 116 -8.03 10.09 6.70
N ASP A 117 -7.01 9.36 7.21
CA ASP A 117 -6.83 8.90 8.60
C ASP A 117 -7.78 7.81 9.10
N LEU A 118 -8.82 7.45 8.35
CA LEU A 118 -9.74 6.39 8.73
C LEU A 118 -9.26 5.01 8.27
N PRO A 119 -9.44 3.97 9.09
CA PRO A 119 -9.10 2.59 8.71
C PRO A 119 -9.85 2.13 7.46
N ILE A 120 -9.12 1.51 6.55
CA ILE A 120 -9.65 0.82 5.37
C ILE A 120 -9.02 -0.57 5.23
N SER A 121 -9.65 -1.44 4.46
CA SER A 121 -9.02 -2.66 3.97
C SER A 121 -8.28 -2.39 2.67
N ALA A 122 -7.03 -2.81 2.56
CA ALA A 122 -6.26 -2.86 1.33
C ALA A 122 -6.22 -4.28 0.72
N GLU A 123 -7.15 -5.14 1.10
CA GLU A 123 -7.42 -6.42 0.39
C GLU A 123 -8.22 -6.16 -0.90
N THR A 124 -7.72 -5.23 -1.71
CA THR A 124 -8.23 -4.79 -3.02
C THR A 124 -7.13 -4.04 -3.76
N ILE A 125 -7.34 -3.79 -5.05
CA ILE A 125 -6.43 -2.94 -5.84
C ILE A 125 -6.87 -1.48 -5.71
N ILE A 126 -6.05 -0.67 -5.02
CA ILE A 126 -6.36 0.73 -4.74
C ILE A 126 -5.89 1.60 -5.91
N ALA A 127 -6.82 2.29 -6.57
CA ALA A 127 -6.53 3.21 -7.65
C ALA A 127 -5.78 4.46 -7.15
N MET A 128 -4.82 4.95 -7.95
CA MET A 128 -3.96 6.09 -7.60
C MET A 128 -4.43 7.42 -8.20
N ASP A 129 -5.36 7.40 -9.15
CA ASP A 129 -5.72 8.55 -10.00
C ASP A 129 -6.29 9.75 -9.20
N ASN A 130 -7.00 9.50 -8.11
CA ASN A 130 -7.58 10.52 -7.23
C ASN A 130 -6.81 10.73 -5.92
N LYS A 131 -5.58 10.23 -5.80
CA LYS A 131 -4.74 10.43 -4.61
C LYS A 131 -3.87 11.68 -4.78
N GLU A 132 -3.92 12.57 -3.78
CA GLU A 132 -3.06 13.76 -3.70
C GLU A 132 -1.67 13.39 -3.21
N ARG A 133 -1.60 12.48 -2.23
CA ARG A 133 -0.34 11.97 -1.70
C ARG A 133 -0.54 10.63 -0.98
N ILE A 134 0.57 9.93 -0.83
CA ILE A 134 0.70 8.78 0.06
C ILE A 134 1.59 9.20 1.23
N GLU A 135 1.17 8.87 2.43
CA GLU A 135 1.94 9.05 3.65
C GLU A 135 2.31 7.68 4.20
N LEU A 136 3.59 7.48 4.49
CA LEU A 136 4.11 6.29 5.17
C LEU A 136 4.71 6.70 6.50
N LEU A 137 4.07 6.36 7.59
CA LEU A 137 4.62 6.51 8.93
C LEU A 137 5.34 5.21 9.27
N LYS A 138 6.64 5.29 9.60
CA LYS A 138 7.50 4.11 9.75
C LYS A 138 7.53 3.63 11.20
N GLY A 139 7.56 2.31 11.36
CA GLY A 139 7.70 1.66 12.64
C GLY A 139 6.36 1.30 13.32
N THR A 140 6.35 1.24 14.66
CA THR A 140 5.13 0.94 15.40
C THR A 140 4.17 2.12 15.37
N SER A 141 2.94 1.88 14.98
CA SER A 141 1.92 2.91 14.80
C SER A 141 0.90 2.99 15.96
N GLY A 142 1.25 2.48 17.13
CA GLY A 142 0.34 2.47 18.29
C GLY A 142 -0.18 3.84 18.72
N MET A 143 0.52 4.92 18.37
CA MET A 143 0.04 6.28 18.58
C MET A 143 -1.11 6.65 17.62
N GLN A 144 -1.09 6.18 16.35
CA GLN A 144 -2.08 6.51 15.32
C GLN A 144 -3.13 5.41 15.13
N SER A 145 -2.82 4.16 15.51
CA SER A 145 -3.67 3.01 15.26
C SER A 145 -3.69 2.08 16.47
N GLY A 146 -4.87 1.56 16.82
CA GLY A 146 -5.02 0.59 17.91
C GLY A 146 -4.43 -0.76 17.56
N THR A 147 -4.62 -1.21 16.32
CA THR A 147 -4.08 -2.48 15.81
C THR A 147 -3.35 -2.25 14.50
N SER A 148 -2.11 -2.69 14.43
CA SER A 148 -1.30 -2.66 13.20
C SER A 148 -0.06 -3.54 13.35
N ALA A 149 0.41 -4.17 12.27
CA ALA A 149 1.71 -4.80 12.23
C ALA A 149 2.82 -3.72 12.38
N PRO A 150 3.94 -4.00 13.05
CA PRO A 150 5.07 -3.09 13.06
C PRO A 150 5.65 -2.99 11.64
N GLY A 151 6.34 -1.92 11.38
CA GLY A 151 6.86 -1.58 10.05
C GLY A 151 6.33 -0.22 9.62
N GLY A 152 5.03 -0.02 9.65
CA GLY A 152 4.48 1.30 9.34
C GLY A 152 2.98 1.33 9.12
N LEU A 153 2.49 2.53 8.90
CA LEU A 153 1.10 2.83 8.56
C LEU A 153 1.09 3.60 7.24
N VAL A 154 0.32 3.12 6.28
CA VAL A 154 0.10 3.80 4.99
C VAL A 154 -1.19 4.59 5.06
N ASN A 155 -1.16 5.88 4.71
CA ASN A 155 -2.35 6.72 4.61
C ASN A 155 -2.48 7.32 3.20
N TYR A 156 -3.61 7.11 2.57
CA TYR A 156 -3.96 7.70 1.28
C TYR A 156 -4.73 9.00 1.52
N VAL A 157 -4.18 10.11 1.07
CA VAL A 157 -4.83 11.41 1.09
C VAL A 157 -5.38 11.69 -0.30
N ILE A 158 -6.65 12.03 -0.40
CA ILE A 158 -7.32 12.24 -1.67
C ILE A 158 -7.15 13.67 -2.20
N LYS A 159 -7.30 13.81 -3.51
CA LYS A 159 -7.38 15.11 -4.18
C LYS A 159 -8.65 15.84 -3.76
N ARG A 160 -8.49 17.13 -3.41
CA ARG A 160 -9.60 18.01 -3.02
C ARG A 160 -9.66 19.26 -3.90
N ALA A 161 -10.73 20.00 -3.77
CA ALA A 161 -10.90 21.29 -4.45
C ALA A 161 -9.71 22.22 -4.18
N PRO A 162 -9.33 23.07 -5.14
CA PRO A 162 -8.32 24.09 -4.92
C PRO A 162 -8.76 25.05 -3.81
N THR A 163 -7.79 25.54 -3.04
CA THR A 163 -8.05 26.46 -1.92
C THR A 163 -8.48 27.85 -2.36
N HIS A 164 -7.96 28.30 -3.50
CA HIS A 164 -8.23 29.61 -4.09
C HIS A 164 -9.36 29.55 -5.12
N ALA A 165 -10.24 30.54 -5.07
CA ALA A 165 -11.44 30.62 -5.95
C ALA A 165 -11.09 30.70 -7.44
N GLU A 166 -10.01 31.41 -7.76
CA GLU A 166 -9.57 31.68 -9.14
C GLU A 166 -8.91 30.46 -9.81
N LYS A 167 -8.48 29.49 -9.00
CA LYS A 167 -7.78 28.29 -9.51
C LYS A 167 -8.80 27.24 -9.93
N THR A 168 -8.84 26.93 -11.22
CA THR A 168 -9.55 25.79 -11.77
C THR A 168 -8.55 24.70 -12.16
N ILE A 169 -8.99 23.44 -12.09
CA ILE A 169 -8.23 22.26 -12.52
C ILE A 169 -9.05 21.59 -13.60
N ARG A 170 -8.45 21.41 -14.77
CA ARG A 170 -9.10 20.79 -15.95
C ARG A 170 -8.04 20.01 -16.71
N ASP A 171 -7.66 18.85 -16.16
CA ASP A 171 -6.59 18.04 -16.72
C ASP A 171 -7.17 16.80 -17.41
N ILE A 172 -6.68 16.52 -18.63
CA ILE A 172 -6.93 15.26 -19.34
C ILE A 172 -5.61 14.54 -19.51
N THR A 173 -5.54 13.29 -19.11
CA THR A 173 -4.35 12.46 -19.22
C THR A 173 -4.60 11.30 -20.18
N LEU A 174 -3.71 11.13 -21.15
CA LEU A 174 -3.65 9.97 -22.04
C LEU A 174 -2.32 9.28 -21.81
N SER A 175 -2.33 7.96 -21.64
CA SER A 175 -1.10 7.19 -21.46
C SER A 175 -1.14 5.91 -22.29
N TYR A 176 0.01 5.59 -22.88
CA TYR A 176 0.29 4.32 -23.53
C TYR A 176 1.46 3.66 -22.79
N GLY A 177 1.27 2.45 -22.31
CA GLY A 177 2.19 1.80 -21.37
C GLY A 177 2.73 0.45 -21.85
N PRO A 178 3.42 -0.27 -20.95
CA PRO A 178 4.03 -1.57 -21.23
C PRO A 178 3.00 -2.55 -21.81
N GLY A 179 3.44 -3.35 -22.78
CA GLY A 179 2.52 -4.17 -23.56
C GLY A 179 1.67 -3.27 -24.46
N ASN A 180 0.40 -3.14 -24.16
CA ASN A 180 -0.55 -2.32 -24.93
C ASN A 180 -1.54 -1.59 -23.98
N ASN A 181 -1.11 -1.30 -22.76
CA ASN A 181 -1.92 -0.57 -21.77
C ASN A 181 -2.31 0.80 -22.33
N ARG A 182 -3.59 1.18 -22.20
CA ARG A 182 -4.14 2.45 -22.67
C ARG A 182 -4.97 3.08 -21.57
N LEU A 183 -4.52 4.21 -21.05
CA LEU A 183 -5.21 4.99 -20.02
C LEU A 183 -5.78 6.27 -20.60
N VAL A 184 -7.03 6.55 -20.24
CA VAL A 184 -7.67 7.87 -20.39
C VAL A 184 -8.18 8.29 -19.02
N ALA A 185 -7.77 9.48 -18.56
CA ALA A 185 -8.22 10.00 -17.27
C ALA A 185 -8.52 11.49 -17.35
N ALA A 186 -9.45 11.97 -16.53
CA ALA A 186 -9.74 13.38 -16.34
C ALA A 186 -9.76 13.75 -14.86
N ASP A 187 -9.28 14.96 -14.58
CA ASP A 187 -9.19 15.54 -13.25
C ASP A 187 -9.74 16.98 -13.32
N LEU A 188 -10.91 17.19 -12.73
CA LEU A 188 -11.64 18.45 -12.79
C LEU A 188 -11.84 19.01 -11.38
N GLY A 189 -11.56 20.28 -11.16
CA GLY A 189 -11.74 20.89 -9.84
C GLY A 189 -11.92 22.40 -9.89
N GLY A 190 -12.63 22.90 -8.91
CA GLY A 190 -12.91 24.33 -8.81
C GLY A 190 -13.74 24.65 -7.57
N ARG A 191 -14.17 25.91 -7.49
CA ARG A 191 -15.07 26.39 -6.45
C ARG A 191 -16.31 27.05 -7.05
N LEU A 192 -17.45 26.86 -6.42
CA LEU A 192 -18.77 27.32 -6.82
C LEU A 192 -19.34 28.28 -5.76
N GLY A 193 -20.37 29.02 -6.15
CA GLY A 193 -21.01 30.03 -5.31
C GLY A 193 -20.38 31.43 -5.43
N GLU A 194 -21.12 32.44 -5.07
CA GLU A 194 -20.66 33.85 -5.11
C GLU A 194 -19.43 34.09 -4.23
N PHE A 195 -19.33 33.38 -3.11
CA PHE A 195 -18.20 33.45 -2.16
C PHE A 195 -17.22 32.29 -2.31
N ALA A 196 -17.34 31.47 -3.38
CA ALA A 196 -16.52 30.30 -3.59
C ALA A 196 -16.47 29.34 -2.37
N ASP A 197 -17.60 29.20 -1.69
CA ASP A 197 -17.75 28.45 -0.45
C ASP A 197 -17.88 26.95 -0.67
N VAL A 198 -18.35 26.52 -1.85
CA VAL A 198 -18.44 25.09 -2.22
C VAL A 198 -17.31 24.73 -3.18
N GLY A 199 -16.44 23.82 -2.75
CA GLY A 199 -15.38 23.26 -3.57
C GLY A 199 -15.73 21.88 -4.10
N TYR A 200 -15.25 21.55 -5.29
CA TYR A 200 -15.38 20.20 -5.88
C TYR A 200 -14.09 19.74 -6.52
N ARG A 201 -13.87 18.42 -6.53
CA ARG A 201 -12.84 17.73 -7.30
C ARG A 201 -13.43 16.44 -7.84
N PHE A 202 -13.45 16.28 -9.14
CA PHE A 202 -13.95 15.11 -9.84
C PHE A 202 -12.81 14.42 -10.58
N ASN A 203 -12.66 13.12 -10.39
CA ASN A 203 -11.68 12.30 -11.09
C ASN A 203 -12.38 11.12 -11.75
N VAL A 204 -12.03 10.85 -13.01
CA VAL A 204 -12.46 9.67 -13.74
C VAL A 204 -11.26 9.09 -14.47
N ALA A 205 -11.14 7.77 -14.47
CA ALA A 205 -10.11 7.06 -15.21
C ALA A 205 -10.66 5.75 -15.78
N HIS A 206 -10.21 5.41 -16.99
CA HIS A 206 -10.42 4.11 -17.61
C HIS A 206 -9.12 3.64 -18.24
N GLU A 207 -8.73 2.38 -17.98
CA GLU A 207 -7.52 1.79 -18.52
C GLU A 207 -7.81 0.38 -19.04
N GLU A 208 -7.46 0.15 -20.30
CA GLU A 208 -7.32 -1.20 -20.85
C GLU A 208 -5.95 -1.74 -20.44
N LEU A 209 -5.95 -2.87 -19.76
CA LEU A 209 -4.76 -3.52 -19.22
C LEU A 209 -4.30 -4.64 -20.15
N ASP A 210 -3.14 -4.46 -20.76
CA ASP A 210 -2.43 -5.45 -21.54
C ASP A 210 -0.93 -5.29 -21.23
N PRO A 211 -0.49 -5.69 -20.01
CA PRO A 211 0.85 -5.41 -19.53
C PRO A 211 1.91 -6.26 -20.23
N TYR A 212 3.18 -6.06 -19.84
CA TYR A 212 4.32 -6.84 -20.37
C TYR A 212 4.23 -8.35 -20.10
N LEU A 213 3.50 -8.78 -19.09
CA LEU A 213 3.19 -10.18 -18.81
C LEU A 213 2.17 -10.68 -19.83
N ARG A 214 2.53 -11.73 -20.59
CA ARG A 214 1.67 -12.29 -21.62
C ARG A 214 0.39 -12.89 -21.01
N ASP A 215 -0.71 -12.74 -21.75
CA ASP A 215 -2.00 -13.36 -21.42
C ASP A 215 -2.56 -12.93 -20.05
N THR A 216 -2.35 -11.65 -19.68
CA THR A 216 -2.84 -11.06 -18.43
C THR A 216 -3.70 -9.82 -18.69
N GLN A 217 -4.47 -9.84 -19.76
CA GLN A 217 -5.36 -8.75 -20.14
C GLN A 217 -6.44 -8.51 -19.09
N GLY A 218 -6.94 -7.29 -19.08
CA GLY A 218 -8.02 -6.86 -18.21
C GLY A 218 -8.40 -5.41 -18.45
N HIS A 219 -9.15 -4.85 -17.54
CA HIS A 219 -9.49 -3.43 -17.56
C HIS A 219 -9.74 -2.91 -16.14
N ARG A 220 -9.64 -1.60 -15.99
CA ARG A 220 -10.00 -0.93 -14.74
C ARG A 220 -10.71 0.40 -15.01
N HIS A 221 -11.55 0.81 -14.06
CA HIS A 221 -12.10 2.16 -14.06
C HIS A 221 -12.23 2.72 -12.64
N LEU A 222 -12.21 4.04 -12.56
CA LEU A 222 -12.39 4.83 -11.36
C LEU A 222 -13.34 5.99 -11.64
N VAL A 223 -14.27 6.22 -10.72
CA VAL A 223 -15.04 7.47 -10.63
C VAL A 223 -14.97 7.95 -9.20
N ALA A 224 -14.53 9.20 -9.00
CA ALA A 224 -14.40 9.78 -7.67
C ALA A 224 -14.84 11.24 -7.65
N LEU A 225 -15.50 11.64 -6.57
CA LEU A 225 -15.92 13.01 -6.30
C LEU A 225 -15.56 13.37 -4.87
N ALA A 226 -14.86 14.47 -4.68
CA ALA A 226 -14.63 15.09 -3.38
C ALA A 226 -15.21 16.50 -3.37
N MET A 227 -15.89 16.85 -2.30
CA MET A 227 -16.48 18.19 -2.14
C MET A 227 -16.14 18.74 -0.75
N ASP A 228 -16.10 20.04 -0.64
CA ASP A 228 -16.04 20.76 0.62
C ASP A 228 -17.00 21.94 0.60
N TRP A 229 -17.61 22.21 1.75
CA TRP A 229 -18.46 23.37 1.97
C TRP A 229 -17.97 24.15 3.19
N ARG A 230 -17.58 25.40 2.96
CA ARG A 230 -17.26 26.39 4.00
C ARG A 230 -18.57 26.97 4.52
N ILE A 231 -19.21 26.33 5.50
CA ILE A 231 -20.52 26.71 6.04
C ILE A 231 -20.44 28.13 6.62
N ASN A 232 -19.34 28.44 7.30
CA ASN A 232 -18.97 29.74 7.83
C ASN A 232 -17.47 29.77 8.12
N ALA A 233 -16.97 30.89 8.69
CA ALA A 233 -15.55 31.06 9.02
C ALA A 233 -15.00 30.04 10.00
N ARG A 234 -15.85 29.32 10.76
CA ARG A 234 -15.45 28.36 11.79
C ARG A 234 -15.80 26.93 11.44
N SER A 235 -16.67 26.67 10.46
CA SER A 235 -17.21 25.33 10.15
C SER A 235 -17.01 24.97 8.72
N ARG A 236 -16.43 23.80 8.50
CA ARG A 236 -16.23 23.20 7.17
C ARG A 236 -16.73 21.77 7.17
N LEU A 237 -17.55 21.44 6.18
CA LEU A 237 -17.99 20.09 5.88
C LEU A 237 -17.28 19.60 4.63
N GLU A 238 -16.71 18.40 4.70
CA GLU A 238 -16.04 17.73 3.59
C GLU A 238 -16.69 16.37 3.39
N TRP A 239 -16.93 15.99 2.14
CA TRP A 239 -17.35 14.62 1.81
C TRP A 239 -16.65 14.13 0.55
N GLU A 240 -16.59 12.84 0.42
CA GLU A 240 -16.02 12.18 -0.73
C GLU A 240 -16.70 10.86 -1.04
N PHE A 241 -16.58 10.46 -2.29
CA PHE A 241 -17.10 9.22 -2.83
C PHE A 241 -16.12 8.70 -3.87
N GLU A 242 -15.88 7.39 -3.90
CA GLU A 242 -15.07 6.70 -4.89
C GLU A 242 -15.73 5.36 -5.23
N GLN A 243 -15.89 5.09 -6.51
CA GLN A 243 -16.19 3.79 -7.07
C GLN A 243 -15.02 3.33 -7.92
N SER A 244 -14.53 2.13 -7.67
CA SER A 244 -13.45 1.49 -8.42
C SER A 244 -13.84 0.10 -8.89
N HIS A 245 -13.32 -0.29 -10.03
CA HIS A 245 -13.41 -1.63 -10.59
C HIS A 245 -12.07 -2.01 -11.19
N HIS A 246 -11.65 -3.26 -10.98
CA HIS A 246 -10.47 -3.84 -11.60
C HIS A 246 -10.75 -5.29 -11.94
N GLU A 247 -10.57 -5.65 -13.19
CA GLU A 247 -10.68 -7.01 -13.68
C GLU A 247 -9.40 -7.36 -14.46
N GLN A 248 -8.71 -8.42 -14.08
CA GLN A 248 -7.49 -8.83 -14.76
C GLN A 248 -7.17 -10.31 -14.51
N ILE A 249 -6.59 -10.99 -15.52
CA ILE A 249 -6.05 -12.34 -15.37
C ILE A 249 -4.84 -12.29 -14.45
N GLY A 250 -4.92 -13.05 -13.35
CA GLY A 250 -3.82 -13.19 -12.39
C GLY A 250 -2.71 -14.11 -12.88
N VAL A 251 -1.54 -13.97 -12.28
CA VAL A 251 -0.33 -14.75 -12.57
C VAL A 251 0.30 -15.23 -11.28
N ASN A 252 0.69 -16.49 -11.26
CA ASN A 252 1.61 -17.00 -10.24
C ASN A 252 2.99 -17.25 -10.87
N PHE A 253 4.02 -17.47 -10.04
CA PHE A 253 5.39 -17.44 -10.50
C PHE A 253 6.14 -18.74 -10.29
N TYR A 254 7.46 -18.67 -10.51
CA TYR A 254 8.41 -19.77 -10.46
C TYR A 254 8.67 -20.22 -9.02
N SER A 255 9.36 -21.35 -8.89
CA SER A 255 9.80 -21.91 -7.61
C SER A 255 11.22 -22.43 -7.71
N LEU A 256 11.77 -22.89 -6.60
CA LEU A 256 12.99 -23.70 -6.56
C LEU A 256 12.80 -25.01 -7.31
N LEU A 257 13.88 -25.67 -7.69
CA LEU A 257 13.86 -26.92 -8.46
C LEU A 257 14.39 -28.11 -7.63
N GLY A 258 13.71 -29.24 -7.71
CA GLY A 258 14.17 -30.55 -7.18
C GLY A 258 14.30 -30.61 -5.66
N SER A 259 14.63 -31.77 -5.14
CA SER A 259 14.94 -32.00 -3.74
C SER A 259 16.40 -31.69 -3.45
N GLY A 260 16.69 -30.84 -2.49
CA GLY A 260 18.06 -30.52 -2.06
C GLY A 260 18.88 -29.73 -3.08
N ALA A 261 18.23 -28.99 -3.99
CA ALA A 261 18.93 -28.14 -4.93
C ALA A 261 19.69 -27.03 -4.19
N ASN A 262 21.01 -27.03 -4.34
CA ASN A 262 21.89 -26.04 -3.75
C ASN A 262 22.10 -24.80 -4.63
N ALA A 263 21.30 -24.65 -5.69
CA ALA A 263 21.40 -23.54 -6.62
C ALA A 263 20.02 -22.99 -7.00
N LEU A 264 19.96 -21.66 -7.08
CA LEU A 264 18.82 -20.97 -7.65
C LEU A 264 18.76 -21.25 -9.17
N PRO A 265 17.55 -21.45 -9.75
CA PRO A 265 17.44 -21.44 -11.20
C PRO A 265 17.85 -20.07 -11.75
N ALA A 266 18.40 -20.07 -12.98
CA ALA A 266 18.73 -18.82 -13.66
C ALA A 266 17.48 -17.91 -13.76
N PRO A 267 17.65 -16.59 -13.66
CA PRO A 267 16.53 -15.67 -13.86
C PRO A 267 15.92 -15.84 -15.27
N VAL A 268 14.60 -15.85 -15.31
CA VAL A 268 13.84 -16.09 -16.54
C VAL A 268 13.40 -14.77 -17.19
N ASP A 269 12.89 -14.87 -18.41
CA ASP A 269 12.18 -13.77 -19.07
C ASP A 269 10.92 -13.41 -18.27
N GLY A 270 10.88 -12.20 -17.69
CA GLY A 270 9.77 -11.69 -16.88
C GLY A 270 8.46 -11.48 -17.65
N THR A 271 8.46 -11.68 -18.98
CA THR A 271 7.21 -11.57 -19.79
C THR A 271 6.41 -12.88 -19.81
N ARG A 272 6.96 -13.98 -19.31
CA ARG A 272 6.31 -15.30 -19.40
C ARG A 272 5.29 -15.49 -18.30
N ASN A 273 4.07 -15.85 -18.68
CA ASN A 273 3.05 -16.38 -17.79
C ASN A 273 3.05 -17.91 -17.88
N ILE A 274 3.53 -18.59 -16.82
CA ILE A 274 3.65 -20.06 -16.81
C ILE A 274 2.40 -20.77 -16.27
N THR A 275 1.44 -20.01 -15.74
CA THR A 275 0.23 -20.56 -15.11
C THR A 275 -1.04 -20.35 -15.92
N ARG A 276 -0.99 -19.54 -17.00
CA ARG A 276 -2.16 -19.28 -17.84
C ARG A 276 -2.69 -20.53 -18.50
N GLN A 277 -3.98 -20.78 -18.32
CA GLN A 277 -4.72 -21.85 -18.98
C GLN A 277 -5.93 -21.26 -19.76
N PRO A 278 -6.46 -21.95 -20.78
CA PRO A 278 -7.66 -21.49 -21.48
C PRO A 278 -8.88 -21.26 -20.53
N THR A 279 -8.92 -21.99 -19.43
CA THR A 279 -9.98 -21.92 -18.41
C THR A 279 -9.72 -20.89 -17.31
N SER A 280 -8.55 -20.23 -17.30
CA SER A 280 -8.25 -19.20 -16.30
C SER A 280 -9.22 -18.01 -16.43
N LEU A 281 -9.86 -17.66 -15.34
CA LEU A 281 -10.74 -16.51 -15.23
C LEU A 281 -10.03 -15.32 -14.61
N PRO A 282 -10.43 -14.08 -14.94
CA PRO A 282 -9.90 -12.90 -14.28
C PRO A 282 -10.33 -12.84 -12.81
N GLY A 283 -9.43 -12.36 -11.97
CA GLY A 283 -9.79 -11.85 -10.66
C GLY A 283 -10.52 -10.50 -10.82
N VAL A 284 -11.57 -10.28 -10.02
CA VAL A 284 -12.38 -9.06 -10.06
C VAL A 284 -12.38 -8.40 -8.69
N PHE A 285 -12.13 -7.09 -8.66
CA PHE A 285 -12.12 -6.29 -7.43
C PHE A 285 -12.98 -5.05 -7.63
N ASP A 286 -14.11 -5.00 -6.94
CA ASP A 286 -15.03 -3.87 -6.91
C ASP A 286 -14.91 -3.13 -5.59
N GLY A 287 -14.85 -1.81 -5.61
CA GLY A 287 -14.77 -0.97 -4.43
C GLY A 287 -15.74 0.20 -4.46
N LEU A 288 -16.39 0.43 -3.33
CA LEU A 288 -17.19 1.62 -3.04
C LEU A 288 -16.70 2.19 -1.72
N THR A 289 -16.15 3.41 -1.75
CA THR A 289 -15.59 4.06 -0.56
C THR A 289 -16.10 5.49 -0.46
N GLY A 290 -16.40 5.95 0.75
CA GLY A 290 -16.80 7.33 0.97
C GLY A 290 -16.58 7.77 2.39
N SER A 291 -16.48 9.08 2.60
CA SER A 291 -16.37 9.68 3.93
C SER A 291 -17.06 11.02 4.03
N LEU A 292 -17.42 11.39 5.25
CA LEU A 292 -17.97 12.68 5.64
C LEU A 292 -17.19 13.19 6.85
N ARG A 293 -16.67 14.42 6.75
CA ARG A 293 -15.88 15.07 7.81
C ARG A 293 -16.42 16.46 8.11
N LEU A 294 -16.69 16.71 9.38
CA LEU A 294 -17.00 18.05 9.91
C LEU A 294 -15.82 18.53 10.75
N LYS A 295 -15.33 19.73 10.44
CA LYS A 295 -14.36 20.48 11.25
C LYS A 295 -15.02 21.74 11.78
N HIS A 296 -14.85 22.02 13.08
CA HIS A 296 -15.39 23.19 13.73
C HIS A 296 -14.36 23.81 14.67
N LEU A 297 -14.10 25.11 14.47
CA LEU A 297 -13.27 25.92 15.35
C LEU A 297 -14.13 26.48 16.48
N LEU A 298 -13.88 26.02 17.70
CA LEU A 298 -14.55 26.48 18.92
C LEU A 298 -14.11 27.91 19.29
N GLU A 299 -14.90 28.60 20.12
CA GLU A 299 -14.62 29.99 20.51
C GLU A 299 -13.30 30.17 21.26
N ASN A 300 -12.89 29.17 22.02
CA ASN A 300 -11.62 29.17 22.76
C ASN A 300 -10.41 28.81 21.89
N GLY A 301 -10.56 28.72 20.55
CA GLY A 301 -9.49 28.33 19.61
C GLY A 301 -9.23 26.81 19.49
N TRP A 302 -9.99 26.00 20.22
CA TRP A 302 -9.93 24.54 20.06
C TRP A 302 -10.61 24.09 18.76
N VAL A 303 -10.15 23.01 18.18
CA VAL A 303 -10.74 22.42 16.97
C VAL A 303 -11.42 21.12 17.35
N TRP A 304 -12.69 21.01 17.05
CA TRP A 304 -13.43 19.75 17.06
C TRP A 304 -13.54 19.20 15.64
N GLN A 305 -13.23 17.93 15.48
CA GLN A 305 -13.38 17.21 14.22
C GLN A 305 -14.15 15.93 14.46
N THR A 306 -15.13 15.65 13.60
CA THR A 306 -15.80 14.35 13.53
C THR A 306 -15.81 13.87 12.10
N GLN A 307 -15.49 12.58 11.89
CA GLN A 307 -15.43 11.98 10.58
C GLN A 307 -16.02 10.57 10.61
N TYR A 308 -16.86 10.27 9.62
CA TYR A 308 -17.35 8.92 9.35
C TYR A 308 -16.86 8.47 7.98
N GLY A 309 -16.41 7.23 7.87
CA GLY A 309 -16.02 6.61 6.61
C GLY A 309 -16.59 5.22 6.48
N ALA A 310 -16.89 4.85 5.25
CA ALA A 310 -17.40 3.54 4.89
C ALA A 310 -16.72 3.02 3.62
N GLN A 311 -16.34 1.75 3.62
CA GLN A 311 -15.82 1.03 2.46
C GLN A 311 -16.58 -0.29 2.30
N ARG A 312 -16.94 -0.58 1.07
CA ARG A 312 -17.58 -1.83 0.65
C ARG A 312 -16.79 -2.40 -0.51
N LEU A 313 -16.22 -3.57 -0.30
CA LEU A 313 -15.44 -4.28 -1.31
C LEU A 313 -16.15 -5.59 -1.66
N ARG A 314 -16.14 -5.92 -2.94
CA ARG A 314 -16.52 -7.23 -3.47
C ARG A 314 -15.34 -7.76 -4.28
N ALA A 315 -15.02 -9.03 -4.11
CA ALA A 315 -14.00 -9.68 -4.90
C ALA A 315 -14.47 -11.03 -5.42
N ASP A 316 -14.13 -11.32 -6.68
CA ASP A 316 -14.09 -12.69 -7.20
C ASP A 316 -12.60 -13.06 -7.22
N ASP A 317 -12.13 -13.75 -6.17
CA ASP A 317 -10.74 -14.15 -6.01
C ASP A 317 -10.49 -15.41 -6.82
N ARG A 318 -9.84 -15.24 -7.96
CA ARG A 318 -9.59 -16.27 -8.96
C ARG A 318 -8.13 -16.25 -9.36
N LEU A 319 -7.50 -17.40 -9.26
CA LEU A 319 -6.07 -17.52 -9.58
C LEU A 319 -5.75 -18.93 -10.08
N THR A 320 -5.20 -19.02 -11.29
CA THR A 320 -4.53 -20.24 -11.73
C THR A 320 -3.09 -20.20 -11.23
N TYR A 321 -2.72 -21.14 -10.35
CA TYR A 321 -1.45 -21.10 -9.66
C TYR A 321 -0.64 -22.37 -9.77
N ALA A 322 0.69 -22.22 -9.67
CA ALA A 322 1.64 -23.30 -9.64
C ALA A 322 1.77 -23.86 -8.21
N SER A 323 1.83 -25.17 -8.07
CA SER A 323 2.17 -25.85 -6.83
C SER A 323 3.34 -26.82 -7.04
N GLY A 324 3.72 -27.54 -5.99
CA GLY A 324 4.91 -28.40 -5.99
C GLY A 324 5.01 -29.45 -7.08
N CYS A 325 5.98 -30.32 -6.94
CA CYS A 325 6.23 -31.45 -7.84
C CYS A 325 5.23 -32.59 -7.59
N ALA A 326 4.61 -33.15 -8.63
CA ALA A 326 3.63 -34.23 -8.49
C ALA A 326 4.24 -35.53 -7.92
N THR A 327 5.52 -35.78 -8.20
CA THR A 327 6.23 -37.01 -7.84
C THR A 327 7.42 -36.78 -6.89
N GLY A 328 7.50 -35.56 -6.31
CA GLY A 328 8.64 -35.11 -5.51
C GLY A 328 8.24 -34.14 -4.40
N PRO A 329 9.09 -33.13 -4.13
CA PRO A 329 8.84 -32.16 -3.06
C PRO A 329 7.59 -31.33 -3.36
N THR A 330 6.77 -31.10 -2.34
CA THR A 330 5.52 -30.33 -2.47
C THR A 330 5.74 -28.82 -2.28
N ASP A 331 6.92 -28.40 -1.82
CA ASP A 331 7.27 -27.01 -1.54
C ASP A 331 7.96 -26.29 -2.72
N ARG A 332 8.24 -27.01 -3.82
CA ARG A 332 8.94 -26.52 -5.02
C ARG A 332 8.66 -27.38 -6.25
N PHE A 333 9.11 -26.95 -7.41
CA PHE A 333 8.96 -27.67 -8.67
C PHE A 333 9.85 -28.93 -8.73
N CYS A 334 9.56 -29.85 -9.62
CA CYS A 334 10.42 -30.99 -9.93
C CYS A 334 11.78 -30.51 -10.47
N ALA A 335 12.79 -31.37 -10.42
CA ALA A 335 14.14 -31.06 -10.90
C ALA A 335 14.21 -30.67 -12.39
N ASN A 336 13.33 -31.22 -13.21
CA ASN A 336 13.19 -30.93 -14.64
C ASN A 336 12.30 -29.68 -14.92
N GLY A 337 11.78 -29.03 -13.90
CA GLY A 337 10.89 -27.87 -14.03
C GLY A 337 9.39 -28.19 -14.12
N ASP A 338 9.00 -29.46 -13.98
CA ASP A 338 7.58 -29.82 -13.93
C ASP A 338 6.94 -29.39 -12.61
N PHE A 339 5.68 -28.98 -12.68
CA PHE A 339 4.87 -28.59 -11.52
C PHE A 339 3.40 -28.90 -11.75
N GLN A 340 2.65 -29.02 -10.65
CA GLN A 340 1.21 -29.14 -10.71
C GLN A 340 0.58 -27.74 -10.87
N ILE A 341 -0.51 -27.68 -11.63
CA ILE A 341 -1.26 -26.46 -11.86
C ILE A 341 -2.68 -26.59 -11.32
N HIS A 342 -3.08 -25.62 -10.54
CA HIS A 342 -4.38 -25.59 -9.88
C HIS A 342 -5.13 -24.31 -10.26
N ASP A 343 -6.46 -24.41 -10.26
CA ASP A 343 -7.39 -23.28 -10.42
C ASP A 343 -8.10 -23.05 -9.08
N PHE A 344 -7.84 -21.89 -8.48
CA PHE A 344 -8.47 -21.45 -7.24
C PHE A 344 -9.63 -20.50 -7.57
N ARG A 345 -10.75 -20.68 -6.89
CA ARG A 345 -11.95 -19.83 -7.03
C ARG A 345 -12.61 -19.59 -5.68
N SER A 346 -12.82 -18.33 -5.36
CA SER A 346 -13.63 -17.87 -4.22
C SER A 346 -14.41 -16.63 -4.67
N ASP A 347 -15.55 -16.84 -5.29
CA ASP A 347 -16.35 -15.78 -5.91
C ASP A 347 -17.28 -15.11 -4.89
N ASN A 348 -17.54 -13.81 -5.07
CA ASN A 348 -18.46 -13.03 -4.26
C ASN A 348 -18.03 -12.88 -2.79
N GLU A 349 -16.75 -12.65 -2.56
CA GLU A 349 -16.24 -12.26 -1.25
C GLU A 349 -16.59 -10.81 -0.94
N HIS A 350 -17.10 -10.55 0.25
CA HIS A 350 -17.44 -9.20 0.69
C HIS A 350 -16.60 -8.75 1.89
N ARG A 351 -16.09 -7.51 1.84
CA ARG A 351 -15.42 -6.86 2.95
C ARG A 351 -16.03 -5.49 3.19
N HIS A 352 -16.46 -5.25 4.43
CA HIS A 352 -17.04 -3.97 4.84
C HIS A 352 -16.19 -3.38 5.94
N SER A 353 -15.80 -2.11 5.78
CA SER A 353 -15.14 -1.33 6.81
C SER A 353 -15.96 -0.07 7.07
N ASP A 354 -16.29 0.17 8.34
CA ASP A 354 -16.97 1.37 8.80
C ASP A 354 -16.14 1.96 9.95
N ALA A 355 -15.93 3.27 9.97
CA ALA A 355 -15.19 3.95 11.02
C ALA A 355 -15.83 5.30 11.36
N LEU A 356 -16.00 5.56 12.64
CA LEU A 356 -16.40 6.86 13.18
C LEU A 356 -15.28 7.34 14.10
N GLN A 357 -14.69 8.47 13.74
CA GLN A 357 -13.65 9.13 14.54
C GLN A 357 -14.15 10.50 14.98
N THR A 358 -13.92 10.83 16.23
CA THR A 358 -14.08 12.19 16.72
C THR A 358 -12.87 12.59 17.55
N ASP A 359 -12.37 13.79 17.38
CA ASP A 359 -11.28 14.32 18.17
C ASP A 359 -11.49 15.81 18.49
N VAL A 360 -10.95 16.21 19.64
CA VAL A 360 -10.87 17.61 20.07
C VAL A 360 -9.41 17.90 20.35
N ARG A 361 -8.90 18.99 19.78
CA ARG A 361 -7.51 19.40 19.94
C ARG A 361 -7.41 20.90 20.21
N GLY A 362 -6.44 21.28 21.03
CA GLY A 362 -6.23 22.68 21.38
C GLY A 362 -4.98 22.88 22.22
N GLN A 363 -4.76 24.13 22.57
CA GLN A 363 -3.61 24.55 23.37
C GLN A 363 -4.09 25.01 24.74
N LEU A 364 -3.27 24.74 25.74
CA LEU A 364 -3.46 25.20 27.10
C LEU A 364 -2.10 25.41 27.80
N VAL A 365 -2.06 26.23 28.82
CA VAL A 365 -0.87 26.39 29.68
C VAL A 365 -1.15 25.74 31.01
N LEU A 366 -0.32 24.76 31.39
CA LEU A 366 -0.41 24.06 32.65
C LEU A 366 0.99 23.90 33.26
N GLY A 367 1.13 24.22 34.55
CA GLY A 367 2.41 24.12 35.25
C GLY A 367 3.52 25.02 34.68
N GLY A 368 3.14 26.10 33.95
CA GLY A 368 4.10 26.98 33.28
C GLY A 368 4.58 26.48 31.90
N PHE A 369 4.09 25.33 31.42
CA PHE A 369 4.41 24.75 30.11
C PHE A 369 3.22 24.92 29.14
N GLU A 370 3.53 25.08 27.87
CA GLU A 370 2.55 25.07 26.78
C GLU A 370 2.28 23.61 26.37
N HIS A 371 1.02 23.21 26.41
CA HIS A 371 0.52 21.90 26.05
C HIS A 371 -0.33 21.98 24.80
N HIS A 372 -0.08 21.11 23.82
CA HIS A 372 -0.94 20.87 22.67
C HIS A 372 -1.60 19.50 22.82
N VAL A 373 -2.82 19.51 23.31
CA VAL A 373 -3.55 18.29 23.67
C VAL A 373 -4.47 17.88 22.54
N LYS A 374 -4.51 16.58 22.26
CA LYS A 374 -5.51 15.95 21.38
C LYS A 374 -6.14 14.75 22.11
N LEU A 375 -7.46 14.82 22.28
CA LEU A 375 -8.29 13.71 22.76
C LEU A 375 -9.03 13.12 21.57
N GLY A 376 -8.96 11.82 21.38
CA GLY A 376 -9.57 11.13 20.27
C GLY A 376 -10.38 9.91 20.69
N LEU A 377 -11.48 9.67 20.01
CA LEU A 377 -12.27 8.45 20.05
C LEU A 377 -12.42 7.93 18.63
N LEU A 378 -12.05 6.66 18.40
CA LEU A 378 -12.30 5.95 17.17
C LEU A 378 -13.11 4.71 17.46
N ARG A 379 -14.20 4.52 16.74
CA ARG A 379 -14.94 3.26 16.70
C ARG A 379 -14.91 2.73 15.27
N GLN A 380 -14.41 1.51 15.12
CA GLN A 380 -14.35 0.86 13.81
C GLN A 380 -15.01 -0.51 13.83
N ARG A 381 -15.47 -0.92 12.66
CA ARG A 381 -16.06 -2.22 12.38
C ARG A 381 -15.48 -2.73 11.06
N GLN A 382 -14.96 -3.94 11.08
CA GLN A 382 -14.51 -4.65 9.87
C GLN A 382 -15.23 -5.99 9.79
N ILE A 383 -15.92 -6.23 8.69
CA ILE A 383 -16.69 -7.45 8.45
C ILE A 383 -16.17 -8.10 7.17
N LYS A 384 -15.93 -9.40 7.25
CA LYS A 384 -15.64 -10.27 6.12
C LYS A 384 -16.75 -11.29 5.99
N ARG A 385 -17.36 -11.37 4.80
CA ARG A 385 -18.36 -12.37 4.42
C ARG A 385 -17.86 -13.09 3.19
N MET A 386 -17.80 -14.40 3.30
CA MET A 386 -17.23 -15.29 2.29
C MET A 386 -18.32 -16.16 1.68
N PRO A 387 -18.13 -16.66 0.44
CA PRO A 387 -18.97 -17.74 -0.08
C PRO A 387 -18.83 -18.98 0.82
N ASP A 388 -19.76 -19.94 0.70
CA ASP A 388 -19.77 -21.11 1.56
C ASP A 388 -18.47 -21.88 1.50
N THR A 389 -17.93 -22.09 0.32
CA THR A 389 -16.66 -22.76 0.09
C THR A 389 -15.80 -22.05 -0.94
N ALA A 390 -14.49 -22.19 -0.83
CA ALA A 390 -13.54 -21.95 -1.92
C ALA A 390 -13.26 -23.28 -2.63
N ALA A 391 -13.12 -23.23 -3.95
CA ALA A 391 -12.82 -24.40 -4.77
C ALA A 391 -11.37 -24.38 -5.25
N VAL A 392 -10.69 -25.52 -5.17
CA VAL A 392 -9.36 -25.74 -5.73
C VAL A 392 -9.42 -26.96 -6.66
N THR A 393 -9.19 -26.74 -7.94
CA THR A 393 -9.22 -27.81 -8.96
C THR A 393 -7.83 -28.08 -9.47
N LEU A 394 -7.36 -29.34 -9.36
CA LEU A 394 -6.13 -29.77 -10.04
C LEU A 394 -6.41 -29.88 -11.55
N LEU A 395 -5.77 -29.03 -12.34
CA LEU A 395 -5.91 -29.04 -13.80
C LEU A 395 -4.99 -30.06 -14.47
N GLY A 396 -3.85 -30.33 -13.85
CA GLY A 396 -2.83 -31.25 -14.40
C GLY A 396 -1.42 -30.83 -14.03
N SER A 397 -0.46 -31.19 -14.87
CA SER A 397 0.94 -30.81 -14.73
C SER A 397 1.43 -30.09 -15.99
N THR A 398 2.38 -29.19 -15.80
CA THR A 398 3.03 -28.45 -16.89
C THR A 398 4.50 -28.24 -16.55
N ASN A 399 5.27 -27.67 -17.47
CA ASN A 399 6.69 -27.41 -17.30
C ASN A 399 6.99 -25.90 -17.36
N ALA A 400 7.78 -25.42 -16.43
CA ALA A 400 8.15 -24.01 -16.31
C ALA A 400 8.92 -23.45 -17.53
N TYR A 401 9.59 -24.30 -18.30
CA TYR A 401 10.45 -23.91 -19.41
C TYR A 401 9.86 -24.23 -20.78
N THR A 402 9.27 -25.40 -20.93
CA THR A 402 8.72 -25.90 -22.21
C THR A 402 7.23 -25.60 -22.36
N GLY A 403 6.51 -25.38 -21.25
CA GLY A 403 5.05 -25.26 -21.26
C GLY A 403 4.39 -26.60 -21.58
N GLY A 404 3.16 -26.54 -22.07
CA GLY A 404 2.33 -27.72 -22.40
C GLY A 404 1.63 -28.29 -21.17
N LEU A 405 0.30 -28.38 -21.21
CA LEU A 405 -0.49 -28.97 -20.13
C LEU A 405 -0.65 -30.48 -20.39
N THR A 406 -0.21 -31.33 -19.45
CA THR A 406 -0.66 -32.70 -19.34
C THR A 406 -1.88 -32.74 -18.43
N PRO A 407 -3.10 -32.89 -18.99
CA PRO A 407 -4.32 -32.80 -18.18
C PRO A 407 -4.39 -33.93 -17.15
N SER A 408 -4.96 -33.60 -15.98
CA SER A 408 -5.38 -34.60 -14.99
C SER A 408 -6.90 -34.76 -15.04
N ALA A 409 -7.40 -35.88 -14.55
CA ALA A 409 -8.83 -36.13 -14.39
C ALA A 409 -9.49 -35.25 -13.32
N GLY A 410 -9.19 -33.98 -13.30
CA GLY A 410 -9.64 -32.86 -12.49
C GLY A 410 -10.35 -33.22 -11.17
N THR A 411 -9.62 -33.27 -10.06
CA THR A 411 -10.23 -33.39 -8.74
C THR A 411 -10.42 -31.99 -8.16
N THR A 412 -11.67 -31.59 -7.90
CA THR A 412 -11.97 -30.35 -7.20
C THR A 412 -12.10 -30.62 -5.71
N GLN A 413 -11.35 -29.90 -4.92
CA GLN A 413 -11.47 -29.85 -3.47
C GLN A 413 -12.21 -28.59 -3.06
N TYR A 414 -13.13 -28.72 -2.11
CA TYR A 414 -13.87 -27.60 -1.54
C TYR A 414 -13.40 -27.36 -0.10
N TRP A 415 -13.03 -26.14 0.18
CA TRP A 415 -12.58 -25.72 1.51
C TRP A 415 -13.62 -24.80 2.14
N GLN A 416 -14.09 -25.16 3.33
CA GLN A 416 -15.02 -24.36 4.10
C GLN A 416 -14.42 -22.99 4.41
N ASN A 417 -15.11 -21.93 4.08
CA ASN A 417 -14.71 -20.58 4.36
C ASN A 417 -15.09 -20.14 5.78
N THR A 418 -14.57 -18.98 6.20
CA THR A 418 -14.82 -18.40 7.53
C THR A 418 -15.24 -16.94 7.41
N ASN A 419 -16.39 -16.62 7.97
CA ASN A 419 -16.87 -15.27 8.19
C ASN A 419 -16.20 -14.65 9.42
N SER A 420 -15.90 -13.36 9.40
CA SER A 420 -15.39 -12.66 10.57
C SER A 420 -16.02 -11.29 10.75
N SER A 421 -16.06 -10.84 11.99
CA SER A 421 -16.52 -9.51 12.39
C SER A 421 -15.61 -9.00 13.51
N ASP A 422 -14.93 -7.90 13.25
CA ASP A 422 -14.03 -7.24 14.20
C ASP A 422 -14.57 -5.85 14.51
N TYR A 423 -14.70 -5.56 15.78
CA TYR A 423 -15.10 -4.26 16.30
C TYR A 423 -14.01 -3.76 17.20
N SER A 424 -13.59 -2.51 17.05
CA SER A 424 -12.73 -1.86 18.03
C SER A 424 -13.28 -0.51 18.45
N THR A 425 -13.03 -0.18 19.73
CA THR A 425 -13.23 1.15 20.27
C THR A 425 -11.90 1.59 20.85
N GLU A 426 -11.40 2.73 20.41
CA GLU A 426 -10.10 3.26 20.77
C GLU A 426 -10.25 4.64 21.38
N VAL A 427 -9.69 4.85 22.55
CA VAL A 427 -9.59 6.16 23.18
C VAL A 427 -8.12 6.54 23.20
N SER A 428 -7.79 7.74 22.76
CA SER A 428 -6.42 8.22 22.69
C SER A 428 -6.27 9.60 23.33
N LEU A 429 -5.15 9.76 24.04
CA LEU A 429 -4.66 11.05 24.55
C LEU A 429 -3.27 11.26 23.97
N ASN A 430 -3.07 12.39 23.31
CA ASN A 430 -1.75 12.84 22.88
C ASN A 430 -1.51 14.23 23.44
N ASP A 431 -0.32 14.47 23.95
CA ASP A 431 0.11 15.76 24.49
C ASP A 431 1.51 16.08 23.98
N ARG A 432 1.66 17.26 23.42
CA ARG A 432 2.95 17.82 23.01
C ARG A 432 3.27 18.98 23.95
N VAL A 433 4.21 18.75 24.85
CA VAL A 433 4.58 19.69 25.90
C VAL A 433 5.84 20.45 25.49
N ARG A 434 5.76 21.76 25.42
CA ARG A 434 6.91 22.62 25.15
C ARG A 434 7.67 22.87 26.47
N LEU A 435 8.71 22.06 26.74
CA LEU A 435 9.51 22.18 27.97
C LEU A 435 10.43 23.40 27.96
N ALA A 436 10.89 23.80 26.78
CA ALA A 436 11.72 24.98 26.54
C ALA A 436 11.49 25.46 25.10
N GLU A 437 12.04 26.61 24.73
CA GLU A 437 11.88 27.20 23.40
C GLU A 437 12.21 26.20 22.27
N ARG A 438 13.20 25.33 22.48
CA ARG A 438 13.72 24.36 21.49
C ARG A 438 13.58 22.91 21.91
N THR A 439 12.88 22.63 23.03
CA THR A 439 12.72 21.27 23.59
C THR A 439 11.26 20.91 23.69
N THR A 440 10.86 19.83 23.06
CA THR A 440 9.47 19.35 23.06
C THR A 440 9.41 17.92 23.52
N LEU A 441 8.59 17.65 24.52
CA LEU A 441 8.22 16.32 25.00
C LEU A 441 6.91 15.91 24.34
N TRP A 442 6.85 14.67 23.87
CA TRP A 442 5.68 14.09 23.23
C TRP A 442 5.20 12.91 24.05
N LEU A 443 3.94 12.90 24.39
CA LEU A 443 3.30 11.87 25.19
C LEU A 443 2.09 11.34 24.41
N GLY A 444 1.94 10.02 24.38
CA GLY A 444 0.79 9.38 23.75
C GLY A 444 0.37 8.14 24.53
N LEU A 445 -0.92 8.00 24.74
CA LEU A 445 -1.52 6.79 25.29
C LEU A 445 -2.78 6.46 24.49
N ARG A 446 -2.89 5.23 24.04
CA ARG A 446 -4.08 4.70 23.39
C ARG A 446 -4.56 3.47 24.11
N HIS A 447 -5.84 3.42 24.47
CA HIS A 447 -6.52 2.23 24.93
C HIS A 447 -7.42 1.69 23.84
N THR A 448 -7.25 0.43 23.47
CA THR A 448 -8.01 -0.26 22.43
C THR A 448 -8.79 -1.40 23.07
N GLN A 449 -10.13 -1.34 23.03
CA GLN A 449 -11.02 -2.44 23.31
C GLN A 449 -11.35 -3.13 21.99
N LEU A 450 -10.90 -4.36 21.83
CA LEU A 450 -11.09 -5.17 20.63
C LEU A 450 -12.09 -6.29 20.92
N ASN A 451 -13.08 -6.48 20.04
CA ASN A 451 -14.00 -7.61 20.04
C ASN A 451 -13.98 -8.26 18.66
N ARG A 452 -13.64 -9.53 18.63
CA ARG A 452 -13.53 -10.33 17.40
C ARG A 452 -14.47 -11.51 17.46
N GLN A 453 -15.08 -11.81 16.34
CA GLN A 453 -15.92 -12.98 16.14
C GLN A 453 -15.61 -13.61 14.80
N SER A 454 -15.45 -14.92 14.77
CA SER A 454 -15.39 -15.69 13.52
C SER A 454 -16.24 -16.93 13.63
N VAL A 455 -16.81 -17.35 12.50
CA VAL A 455 -17.63 -18.56 12.39
C VAL A 455 -17.45 -19.11 10.98
N GLN A 456 -17.37 -20.42 10.84
CA GLN A 456 -17.36 -21.04 9.51
C GLN A 456 -18.67 -20.72 8.78
N THR A 457 -18.65 -20.69 7.46
CA THR A 457 -19.83 -20.33 6.64
C THR A 457 -20.98 -21.32 6.77
N ASN A 458 -20.69 -22.57 7.18
CA ASN A 458 -21.70 -23.56 7.57
C ASN A 458 -22.30 -23.35 8.98
N GLY A 459 -21.89 -22.28 9.69
CA GLY A 459 -22.36 -21.98 11.04
C GLY A 459 -21.63 -22.68 12.17
N GLU A 460 -20.67 -23.55 11.87
CA GLU A 460 -19.90 -24.27 12.87
C GLU A 460 -18.71 -23.46 13.41
N GLN A 461 -18.15 -23.88 14.53
CA GLN A 461 -16.90 -23.36 15.12
C GLN A 461 -16.93 -21.84 15.33
N GLU A 462 -17.97 -21.35 16.01
CA GLU A 462 -17.99 -19.97 16.44
C GLU A 462 -16.89 -19.70 17.49
N VAL A 463 -16.11 -18.65 17.25
CA VAL A 463 -15.05 -18.17 18.15
C VAL A 463 -15.28 -16.71 18.46
N LYS A 464 -15.23 -16.35 19.73
CA LYS A 464 -15.32 -14.97 20.22
C LYS A 464 -14.10 -14.63 21.06
N ASP A 465 -13.56 -13.43 20.85
CA ASP A 465 -12.43 -12.89 21.61
C ASP A 465 -12.70 -11.43 21.95
N ALA A 466 -12.52 -11.07 23.20
CA ALA A 466 -12.65 -9.71 23.68
C ALA A 466 -11.45 -9.36 24.58
N ARG A 467 -10.76 -8.27 24.24
CA ARG A 467 -9.58 -7.83 25.02
C ARG A 467 -9.40 -6.32 24.97
N GLY A 468 -8.89 -5.78 26.09
CA GLY A 468 -8.44 -4.40 26.20
C GLY A 468 -6.91 -4.32 26.27
N VAL A 469 -6.30 -3.43 25.50
CA VAL A 469 -4.85 -3.23 25.50
C VAL A 469 -4.53 -1.75 25.42
N SER A 470 -3.56 -1.33 26.24
CA SER A 470 -3.02 0.05 26.19
C SER A 470 -1.64 0.04 25.54
N THR A 471 -1.42 0.99 24.63
CA THR A 471 -0.17 1.21 23.91
C THR A 471 0.36 2.60 24.23
N PRO A 472 1.44 2.73 25.03
CA PRO A 472 2.08 4.01 25.28
C PRO A 472 3.03 4.39 24.16
N TRP A 473 3.23 5.69 23.99
CA TRP A 473 4.21 6.29 23.12
C TRP A 473 4.84 7.51 23.79
N LEU A 474 6.16 7.66 23.67
CA LEU A 474 6.93 8.72 24.30
C LEU A 474 8.02 9.19 23.34
N ALA A 475 8.24 10.49 23.21
CA ALA A 475 9.40 11.01 22.52
C ALA A 475 9.86 12.36 23.09
N LEU A 476 11.14 12.64 22.85
CA LEU A 476 11.76 13.92 23.13
C LEU A 476 12.39 14.44 21.85
N SER A 477 12.08 15.65 21.44
CA SER A 477 12.73 16.33 20.33
C SER A 477 13.44 17.59 20.82
N GLN A 478 14.66 17.78 20.30
CA GLN A 478 15.50 18.93 20.63
C GLN A 478 15.94 19.61 19.33
N GLN A 479 15.52 20.83 19.12
CA GLN A 479 16.04 21.66 18.05
C GLN A 479 17.41 22.23 18.46
N LEU A 480 18.48 21.66 17.88
CA LEU A 480 19.86 22.09 18.18
C LEU A 480 20.16 23.47 17.59
N THR A 481 19.68 23.67 16.36
CA THR A 481 19.74 24.94 15.62
C THR A 481 18.45 25.13 14.86
N GLU A 482 18.24 26.22 14.15
CA GLU A 482 17.08 26.40 13.25
C GLU A 482 17.00 25.36 12.13
N ILE A 483 18.14 24.74 11.80
CA ILE A 483 18.31 23.75 10.73
C ILE A 483 18.19 22.33 11.26
N HIS A 484 18.74 22.04 12.43
CA HIS A 484 18.98 20.68 12.94
C HIS A 484 18.05 20.35 14.11
N THR A 485 17.29 19.27 14.00
CA THR A 485 16.49 18.70 15.08
C THR A 485 16.90 17.25 15.32
N VAL A 486 17.21 16.90 16.57
CA VAL A 486 17.41 15.53 17.00
C VAL A 486 16.20 15.05 17.79
N TYR A 487 15.93 13.76 17.75
CA TYR A 487 14.87 13.17 18.54
C TYR A 487 15.22 11.76 19.00
N VAL A 488 14.57 11.35 20.08
CA VAL A 488 14.50 9.97 20.55
C VAL A 488 13.03 9.62 20.79
N SER A 489 12.62 8.43 20.39
CA SER A 489 11.26 7.96 20.60
C SER A 489 11.21 6.49 21.04
N TYR A 490 10.18 6.17 21.78
CA TYR A 490 9.79 4.82 22.18
C TYR A 490 8.29 4.64 21.91
N GLY A 491 7.91 3.53 21.32
CA GLY A 491 6.53 3.22 21.04
C GLY A 491 6.22 1.73 21.11
N GLN A 492 4.94 1.43 21.31
CA GLN A 492 4.41 0.07 21.22
C GLN A 492 3.37 0.00 20.11
N GLY A 493 3.31 -1.15 19.42
CA GLY A 493 2.26 -1.53 18.50
C GLY A 493 1.54 -2.77 19.01
N LEU A 494 0.35 -3.01 18.50
CA LEU A 494 -0.48 -4.14 18.85
C LEU A 494 -0.94 -4.86 17.59
N GLU A 495 -0.71 -6.17 17.54
CA GLU A 495 -1.37 -7.05 16.59
C GLU A 495 -2.28 -8.01 17.34
N ALA A 496 -3.45 -8.26 16.79
CA ALA A 496 -4.36 -9.27 17.27
C ALA A 496 -4.46 -10.37 16.21
N GLN A 497 -4.01 -11.57 16.56
CA GLN A 497 -4.08 -12.73 15.69
C GLN A 497 -4.97 -13.80 16.32
N ALA A 498 -5.64 -14.57 15.47
CA ALA A 498 -6.32 -15.80 15.85
C ALA A 498 -5.73 -16.96 15.03
N VAL A 499 -5.80 -18.14 15.59
CA VAL A 499 -5.46 -19.38 14.89
C VAL A 499 -6.45 -19.56 13.74
N PRO A 500 -6.02 -20.00 12.55
CA PRO A 500 -6.96 -20.30 11.46
C PRO A 500 -8.03 -21.28 11.92
N ASN A 501 -9.27 -21.00 11.55
CA ASN A 501 -10.40 -21.86 11.90
C ASN A 501 -10.51 -23.03 10.90
N GLN A 502 -9.47 -23.86 10.86
CA GLN A 502 -9.30 -25.00 9.97
C GLN A 502 -9.04 -26.28 10.74
N ASN A 503 -9.47 -27.40 10.20
CA ASN A 503 -9.38 -28.71 10.86
C ASN A 503 -7.93 -29.23 11.03
N SER A 504 -6.96 -28.68 10.32
CA SER A 504 -5.55 -28.97 10.56
C SER A 504 -5.01 -28.47 11.89
N TYR A 505 -5.68 -27.49 12.54
CA TYR A 505 -5.21 -26.92 13.80
C TYR A 505 -5.85 -27.58 15.01
N THR A 506 -5.02 -27.97 16.01
CA THR A 506 -5.48 -28.48 17.31
C THR A 506 -6.19 -27.40 18.12
N ASN A 507 -5.73 -26.15 18.00
CA ASN A 507 -6.26 -24.97 18.67
C ASN A 507 -6.98 -24.01 17.70
N LYS A 508 -7.67 -24.58 16.69
CA LYS A 508 -8.39 -23.84 15.64
C LYS A 508 -9.28 -22.75 16.22
N GLY A 509 -9.24 -21.59 15.55
CA GLY A 509 -10.05 -20.43 15.90
C GLY A 509 -9.66 -19.74 17.22
N GLN A 510 -8.82 -20.34 18.06
CA GLN A 510 -8.46 -19.72 19.35
C GLN A 510 -7.71 -18.41 19.16
N PRO A 511 -8.02 -17.37 19.94
CA PRO A 511 -7.28 -16.12 19.91
C PRO A 511 -5.90 -16.33 20.54
N LEU A 512 -4.86 -15.87 19.85
CA LEU A 512 -3.52 -15.81 20.43
C LEU A 512 -3.41 -14.64 21.41
N PRO A 513 -2.49 -14.69 22.38
CA PRO A 513 -2.16 -13.52 23.19
C PRO A 513 -1.87 -12.29 22.32
N ALA A 514 -2.12 -11.09 22.83
CA ALA A 514 -1.84 -9.86 22.11
C ALA A 514 -0.35 -9.78 21.76
N LEU A 515 -0.04 -9.70 20.47
CA LEU A 515 1.32 -9.57 19.99
C LEU A 515 1.74 -8.11 20.11
N ARG A 516 2.48 -7.79 21.17
CA ARG A 516 3.00 -6.44 21.40
C ARG A 516 4.36 -6.29 20.73
N SER A 517 4.45 -5.42 19.75
CA SER A 517 5.73 -4.97 19.20
C SER A 517 6.23 -3.74 19.96
N THR A 518 7.55 -3.60 20.05
CA THR A 518 8.20 -2.44 20.67
C THR A 518 9.15 -1.80 19.66
N GLN A 519 9.28 -0.49 19.72
CA GLN A 519 10.22 0.27 18.90
C GLN A 519 10.96 1.30 19.71
N ARG A 520 12.25 1.47 19.40
CA ARG A 520 13.09 2.59 19.79
C ARG A 520 13.62 3.24 18.52
N GLU A 521 13.69 4.55 18.52
CA GLU A 521 14.19 5.29 17.37
C GLU A 521 14.98 6.51 17.84
N VAL A 522 16.11 6.77 17.18
CA VAL A 522 16.92 7.98 17.36
C VAL A 522 17.15 8.57 15.99
N GLY A 523 16.89 9.86 15.83
CA GLY A 523 17.02 10.47 14.52
C GLY A 523 17.53 11.92 14.57
N LEU A 524 18.17 12.28 13.46
CA LEU A 524 18.55 13.63 13.11
C LEU A 524 17.79 14.06 11.86
N LYS A 525 17.12 15.19 11.91
CA LYS A 525 16.49 15.84 10.76
C LYS A 525 17.12 17.20 10.55
N SER A 526 17.48 17.47 9.31
CA SER A 526 18.11 18.74 8.93
C SER A 526 17.42 19.31 7.71
N GLN A 527 17.11 20.58 7.77
CA GLN A 527 16.50 21.30 6.64
C GLN A 527 17.15 22.67 6.51
N TRP A 528 17.82 22.89 5.39
CA TRP A 528 18.40 24.20 5.05
C TRP A 528 18.07 24.52 3.59
N ASP A 529 17.50 25.69 3.36
CA ASP A 529 17.01 26.13 2.06
C ASP A 529 16.11 25.05 1.42
N ARG A 530 16.53 24.50 0.27
CA ARG A 530 15.84 23.46 -0.50
C ARG A 530 16.43 22.08 -0.29
N THR A 531 17.19 21.88 0.79
CA THR A 531 17.85 20.61 1.10
C THR A 531 17.28 20.02 2.39
N HIS A 532 16.91 18.73 2.34
CA HIS A 532 16.44 17.95 3.46
C HIS A 532 17.35 16.74 3.65
N LEU A 533 17.73 16.48 4.88
CA LEU A 533 18.47 15.29 5.29
C LEU A 533 17.80 14.69 6.51
N GLN A 534 17.62 13.39 6.50
CA GLN A 534 17.19 12.62 7.68
C GLN A 534 18.07 11.40 7.84
N VAL A 535 18.58 11.19 9.05
CA VAL A 535 19.28 9.98 9.47
C VAL A 535 18.53 9.40 10.66
N THR A 536 18.20 8.12 10.63
CA THR A 536 17.42 7.46 11.66
C THR A 536 18.01 6.10 11.96
N TRP A 537 18.37 5.87 13.20
CA TRP A 537 18.56 4.53 13.75
C TRP A 537 17.27 4.03 14.38
N PHE A 538 16.93 2.79 14.10
CA PHE A 538 15.74 2.14 14.68
C PHE A 538 16.05 0.74 15.20
N ASP A 539 15.26 0.30 16.18
CA ASP A 539 15.25 -1.01 16.80
C ASP A 539 13.79 -1.42 17.01
N VAL A 540 13.37 -2.51 16.38
CA VAL A 540 11.98 -3.00 16.41
C VAL A 540 11.97 -4.49 16.75
N ALA A 541 11.27 -4.86 17.81
CA ALA A 541 11.02 -6.24 18.18
C ALA A 541 9.54 -6.59 18.01
N ARG A 542 9.26 -7.71 17.34
CA ARG A 542 7.90 -8.22 17.07
C ARG A 542 7.80 -9.68 17.44
N PRO A 543 6.84 -10.11 18.32
CA PRO A 543 6.55 -11.51 18.53
C PRO A 543 6.20 -12.23 17.22
N VAL A 544 6.66 -13.45 17.04
CA VAL A 544 6.39 -14.27 15.86
C VAL A 544 5.62 -15.51 16.26
N THR A 545 4.79 -16.01 15.38
CA THR A 545 4.01 -17.24 15.57
C THR A 545 4.51 -18.33 14.65
N THR A 546 4.48 -19.58 15.13
CA THR A 546 4.70 -20.79 14.34
C THR A 546 3.47 -21.70 14.36
N ASP A 547 3.32 -22.53 13.33
CA ASP A 547 2.31 -23.59 13.28
C ASP A 547 2.85 -24.95 13.76
N GLY A 548 4.12 -24.98 14.20
CA GLY A 548 4.83 -26.19 14.59
C GLY A 548 5.60 -26.83 13.45
N LEU A 549 6.59 -27.67 13.78
CA LEU A 549 7.52 -28.25 12.80
C LEU A 549 6.86 -29.24 11.82
N ASN A 550 5.79 -29.91 12.27
CA ASN A 550 5.12 -30.99 11.53
C ASN A 550 3.73 -30.56 10.99
N CYS A 551 3.51 -29.26 10.83
CA CYS A 551 2.23 -28.74 10.34
C CYS A 551 2.02 -29.15 8.87
N THR A 552 0.90 -29.82 8.60
CA THR A 552 0.45 -30.26 7.29
C THR A 552 -1.04 -29.96 7.11
N ALA A 553 -1.63 -30.34 5.99
CA ALA A 553 -3.08 -30.26 5.78
C ALA A 553 -3.86 -31.33 6.56
N ALA A 554 -3.18 -32.30 7.21
CA ALA A 554 -3.82 -33.37 7.98
C ALA A 554 -4.55 -32.79 9.21
N ILE A 555 -5.63 -33.43 9.64
CA ILE A 555 -6.41 -33.04 10.81
C ILE A 555 -5.52 -33.05 12.06
N ASN A 556 -5.59 -31.96 12.83
CA ASN A 556 -4.86 -31.78 14.09
C ASN A 556 -3.32 -31.92 13.97
N SER A 557 -2.75 -31.63 12.81
CA SER A 557 -1.29 -31.67 12.62
C SER A 557 -0.57 -30.37 13.01
N CYS A 558 -1.29 -29.26 13.15
CA CYS A 558 -0.75 -27.93 13.43
C CYS A 558 -1.16 -27.45 14.82
N THR A 559 -0.28 -26.71 15.47
CA THR A 559 -0.62 -25.94 16.69
C THR A 559 0.02 -24.57 16.58
N ARG A 560 -0.80 -23.53 16.39
CA ARG A 560 -0.29 -22.17 16.29
C ARG A 560 -0.01 -21.59 17.67
N GLN A 561 1.20 -21.12 17.84
CA GLN A 561 1.65 -20.51 19.12
C GLN A 561 2.68 -19.41 18.86
N ILE A 562 2.91 -18.57 19.86
CA ILE A 562 4.02 -17.60 19.82
C ILE A 562 5.32 -18.37 19.98
N ASP A 563 6.30 -18.07 19.13
CA ASP A 563 7.61 -18.71 19.10
C ASP A 563 8.72 -17.67 18.91
N GLY A 564 9.11 -17.04 20.01
CA GLY A 564 10.13 -16.00 20.01
C GLY A 564 9.70 -14.71 19.32
N GLN A 565 10.67 -14.01 18.76
CA GLN A 565 10.47 -12.71 18.11
C GLN A 565 11.32 -12.54 16.87
N ALA A 566 10.91 -11.66 15.98
CA ALA A 566 11.74 -11.06 14.94
C ALA A 566 12.26 -9.72 15.48
N HIS A 567 13.57 -9.55 15.50
CA HIS A 567 14.27 -8.36 15.95
C HIS A 567 15.00 -7.71 14.78
N HIS A 568 14.60 -6.50 14.44
CA HIS A 568 15.13 -5.76 13.31
C HIS A 568 15.72 -4.44 13.78
N GLN A 569 17.03 -4.27 13.60
CA GLN A 569 17.75 -3.03 13.84
C GLN A 569 18.27 -2.48 12.52
N GLY A 570 18.33 -1.15 12.38
CA GLY A 570 18.81 -0.60 11.13
C GLY A 570 19.14 0.88 11.19
N LEU A 571 19.80 1.31 10.12
CA LEU A 571 20.09 2.72 9.86
C LEU A 571 19.44 3.12 8.55
N GLU A 572 18.62 4.16 8.59
CA GLU A 572 18.01 4.80 7.44
C GLU A 572 18.66 6.15 7.18
N LEU A 573 18.89 6.44 5.91
CA LEU A 573 19.30 7.73 5.40
C LEU A 573 18.32 8.17 4.32
N SER A 574 17.86 9.40 4.35
CA SER A 574 17.09 10.03 3.28
C SER A 574 17.62 11.45 3.06
N ALA A 575 17.90 11.78 1.82
CA ALA A 575 18.39 13.11 1.44
C ALA A 575 17.70 13.58 0.16
N HIS A 576 17.38 14.86 0.11
CA HIS A 576 16.86 15.51 -1.09
C HIS A 576 17.39 16.94 -1.16
N ALA A 577 17.91 17.33 -2.33
CA ALA A 577 18.42 18.68 -2.58
C ALA A 577 17.93 19.20 -3.93
N LYS A 578 17.32 20.38 -3.95
CA LYS A 578 16.94 21.10 -5.18
C LYS A 578 17.94 22.22 -5.42
N LEU A 579 18.79 22.05 -6.42
CA LEU A 579 19.69 23.08 -6.94
C LEU A 579 19.01 23.78 -8.13
N THR A 580 19.64 24.81 -8.71
CA THR A 580 19.02 25.63 -9.77
C THR A 580 18.54 24.76 -10.96
N GLN A 581 19.38 23.88 -11.46
CA GLN A 581 19.11 23.01 -12.62
C GLN A 581 19.02 21.52 -12.25
N TRP A 582 19.44 21.14 -11.06
CA TRP A 582 19.54 19.76 -10.62
C TRP A 582 18.67 19.50 -9.39
N SER A 583 18.00 18.37 -9.38
CA SER A 583 17.37 17.80 -8.19
C SER A 583 18.01 16.45 -7.90
N LEU A 584 18.50 16.30 -6.69
CA LEU A 584 19.16 15.10 -6.20
C LEU A 584 18.30 14.52 -5.10
N GLY A 585 17.97 13.24 -5.20
CA GLY A 585 17.24 12.52 -4.16
C GLY A 585 17.88 11.17 -3.91
N GLY A 586 17.81 10.70 -2.69
CA GLY A 586 18.27 9.36 -2.38
C GLY A 586 17.83 8.89 -1.01
N SER A 587 17.71 7.59 -0.88
CA SER A 587 17.51 6.92 0.40
C SER A 587 18.32 5.63 0.48
N ALA A 588 18.72 5.27 1.69
CA ALA A 588 19.45 4.05 1.98
C ALA A 588 18.95 3.46 3.28
N MET A 589 18.87 2.15 3.34
CA MET A 589 18.61 1.40 4.57
C MET A 589 19.60 0.26 4.67
N TRP A 590 20.24 0.12 5.83
CA TRP A 590 20.98 -1.07 6.25
C TRP A 590 20.19 -1.73 7.35
N LEU A 591 19.97 -3.04 7.22
CA LEU A 591 19.07 -3.79 8.09
C LEU A 591 19.78 -5.03 8.64
N ASP A 592 19.93 -5.09 9.95
CA ASP A 592 20.19 -6.31 10.67
C ASP A 592 18.87 -6.86 11.21
N ALA A 593 18.47 -8.02 10.72
CA ALA A 593 17.20 -8.64 11.01
C ALA A 593 17.44 -10.10 11.42
N GLN A 594 16.96 -10.50 12.60
CA GLN A 594 17.18 -11.83 13.15
C GLN A 594 15.93 -12.37 13.83
N ARG A 595 15.77 -13.71 13.82
CA ARG A 595 14.85 -14.42 14.69
C ARG A 595 15.56 -14.69 16.03
N GLU A 596 14.84 -14.50 17.13
CA GLU A 596 15.38 -14.68 18.47
C GLU A 596 14.40 -15.42 19.38
N ASN A 597 14.96 -16.17 20.35
CA ASN A 597 14.19 -16.80 21.43
C ASN A 597 13.10 -17.78 20.93
N ALA A 598 13.24 -18.34 19.74
CA ALA A 598 12.38 -19.40 19.24
C ALA A 598 12.64 -20.68 20.06
N THR A 599 11.57 -21.30 20.55
CA THR A 599 11.61 -22.52 21.36
C THR A 599 11.12 -23.75 20.61
N VAL A 600 10.34 -23.55 19.54
CA VAL A 600 9.83 -24.59 18.66
C VAL A 600 10.70 -24.67 17.40
N GLU A 601 10.82 -23.59 16.64
CA GLU A 601 11.68 -23.48 15.46
C GLU A 601 13.08 -23.02 15.87
N THR A 602 13.76 -23.75 16.74
CA THR A 602 15.05 -23.34 17.33
C THR A 602 16.15 -23.10 16.28
N SER A 603 16.11 -23.79 15.13
CA SER A 603 17.02 -23.56 14.00
C SER A 603 16.89 -22.17 13.38
N SER A 604 15.80 -21.47 13.63
CA SER A 604 15.57 -20.11 13.15
C SER A 604 16.32 -19.05 13.95
N ASN A 605 16.76 -19.34 15.18
CA ASN A 605 17.46 -18.40 16.04
C ASN A 605 18.76 -17.91 15.41
N GLY A 606 18.98 -16.58 15.43
CA GLY A 606 20.11 -15.93 14.78
C GLY A 606 20.03 -15.88 13.26
N GLN A 607 18.94 -16.37 12.65
CA GLN A 607 18.77 -16.36 11.21
C GLN A 607 17.99 -15.12 10.76
N ARG A 608 18.40 -14.57 9.62
CA ARG A 608 17.64 -13.52 8.92
C ARG A 608 16.31 -14.11 8.40
N PRO A 609 15.18 -13.45 8.62
CA PRO A 609 13.91 -13.88 8.04
C PRO A 609 13.97 -13.99 6.52
N LEU A 610 13.20 -14.92 5.95
CA LEU A 610 13.15 -15.13 4.50
C LEU A 610 12.65 -13.86 3.79
N ASN A 611 13.14 -13.63 2.58
CA ASN A 611 12.78 -12.52 1.72
C ASN A 611 13.10 -11.11 2.28
N VAL A 612 13.87 -10.99 3.34
CA VAL A 612 14.27 -9.71 3.94
C VAL A 612 15.67 -9.31 3.44
N PRO A 613 15.83 -8.19 2.71
CA PRO A 613 17.11 -7.76 2.17
C PRO A 613 18.03 -7.22 3.27
N GLN A 614 19.34 -7.33 3.09
CA GLN A 614 20.34 -6.77 4.02
C GLN A 614 20.43 -5.25 3.94
N TYR A 615 20.28 -4.73 2.72
CA TYR A 615 20.29 -3.28 2.48
C TYR A 615 19.44 -2.95 1.26
N ILE A 616 18.97 -1.72 1.21
CA ILE A 616 18.29 -1.14 0.06
C ILE A 616 18.87 0.24 -0.21
N LEU A 617 19.12 0.55 -1.49
CA LEU A 617 19.60 1.85 -1.93
C LEU A 617 18.67 2.35 -3.05
N ARG A 618 18.26 3.60 -2.96
CA ARG A 618 17.48 4.32 -3.97
C ARG A 618 18.16 5.64 -4.26
N GLY A 619 18.34 5.96 -5.52
CA GLY A 619 18.92 7.22 -5.95
C GLY A 619 18.13 7.83 -7.09
N MET A 620 18.01 9.14 -7.11
CA MET A 620 17.35 9.92 -8.14
C MET A 620 18.19 11.15 -8.49
N LEU A 621 18.36 11.38 -9.78
CA LEU A 621 18.98 12.56 -10.33
C LEU A 621 18.03 13.12 -11.39
N GLU A 622 17.62 14.38 -11.27
CA GLU A 622 16.87 15.10 -12.28
C GLU A 622 17.61 16.35 -12.73
N HIS A 623 17.62 16.59 -14.02
CA HIS A 623 18.20 17.78 -14.63
C HIS A 623 17.10 18.56 -15.35
N ARG A 624 17.00 19.85 -15.08
CA ARG A 624 16.15 20.81 -15.79
C ARG A 624 17.04 21.59 -16.78
N SER A 625 16.69 21.51 -18.07
CA SER A 625 17.46 22.18 -19.10
C SER A 625 17.39 23.70 -18.98
N ALA A 626 18.52 24.36 -19.04
CA ALA A 626 18.60 25.83 -19.14
C ALA A 626 18.33 26.33 -20.58
N HIS A 627 18.56 25.48 -21.58
CA HIS A 627 18.48 25.85 -22.99
C HIS A 627 17.11 25.56 -23.62
N ILE A 628 16.45 24.51 -23.16
CA ILE A 628 15.13 24.11 -23.64
C ILE A 628 14.15 24.30 -22.49
N VAL A 629 13.38 25.39 -22.55
CA VAL A 629 12.38 25.72 -21.53
C VAL A 629 11.35 24.61 -21.43
N GLY A 630 11.02 24.18 -20.21
CA GLY A 630 10.07 23.10 -19.97
C GLY A 630 10.64 21.67 -20.04
N TRP A 631 11.91 21.48 -20.42
CA TRP A 631 12.51 20.14 -20.52
C TRP A 631 13.17 19.72 -19.21
N ARG A 632 12.76 18.54 -18.70
CA ARG A 632 13.37 17.88 -17.54
C ARG A 632 13.72 16.43 -17.92
N SER A 633 14.84 15.91 -17.44
CA SER A 633 15.24 14.52 -17.62
C SER A 633 15.73 13.93 -16.31
N GLY A 634 15.38 12.69 -16.03
CA GLY A 634 15.68 12.03 -14.78
C GLY A 634 16.26 10.63 -14.96
N LEU A 635 17.14 10.26 -14.02
CA LEU A 635 17.65 8.90 -13.84
C LEU A 635 17.34 8.44 -12.42
N ARG A 636 16.95 7.19 -12.27
CA ARG A 636 16.73 6.55 -10.97
C ARG A 636 17.49 5.24 -10.92
N VAL A 637 18.10 4.98 -9.79
CA VAL A 637 18.84 3.74 -9.51
C VAL A 637 18.19 3.06 -8.31
N SER A 638 17.88 1.79 -8.45
CA SER A 638 17.38 0.95 -7.37
C SER A 638 18.31 -0.24 -7.19
N ARG A 639 18.80 -0.45 -5.96
CA ARG A 639 19.62 -1.61 -5.60
C ARG A 639 19.10 -2.24 -4.33
N GLU A 640 18.92 -3.55 -4.33
CA GLU A 640 18.59 -4.32 -3.13
C GLU A 640 19.64 -5.40 -2.91
N GLY A 641 20.00 -5.58 -1.63
CA GLY A 641 20.96 -6.57 -1.17
C GLY A 641 20.44 -8.01 -1.29
N GLU A 642 21.28 -8.95 -0.95
CA GLU A 642 20.91 -10.36 -0.90
C GLU A 642 19.83 -10.62 0.15
N ARG A 643 19.08 -11.73 -0.05
CA ARG A 643 18.00 -12.20 0.83
C ARG A 643 18.10 -13.71 1.02
N ASN A 644 17.65 -14.21 2.16
CA ASN A 644 17.48 -15.65 2.34
C ASN A 644 16.26 -16.14 1.55
N VAL A 645 16.43 -17.22 0.84
CA VAL A 645 15.38 -17.94 0.07
C VAL A 645 14.87 -19.12 0.87
N THR A 646 15.80 -19.90 1.45
CA THR A 646 15.48 -21.05 2.31
C THR A 646 16.06 -20.84 3.69
N GLU A 647 15.50 -21.55 4.65
CA GLU A 647 16.05 -21.68 6.00
C GLU A 647 17.43 -22.38 5.92
N LYS A 648 18.29 -22.14 6.90
CA LYS A 648 19.66 -22.64 6.93
C LYS A 648 19.73 -24.19 6.91
N ASP A 649 18.84 -24.84 7.64
CA ASP A 649 18.70 -26.31 7.69
C ASP A 649 18.09 -26.89 6.40
N LYS A 650 17.56 -26.06 5.50
CA LYS A 650 16.94 -26.42 4.21
C LYS A 650 17.76 -25.96 3.00
N GLY A 651 19.07 -25.71 3.16
CA GLY A 651 19.99 -25.43 2.07
C GLY A 651 20.64 -24.06 2.06
N ASP A 652 20.24 -23.13 2.93
CA ASP A 652 20.82 -21.77 3.08
C ASP A 652 20.96 -21.01 1.73
N LEU A 653 19.95 -21.17 0.85
CA LEU A 653 19.97 -20.50 -0.44
C LEU A 653 19.72 -19.00 -0.28
N LYS A 654 20.47 -18.21 -1.04
CA LYS A 654 20.34 -16.75 -1.05
C LYS A 654 20.03 -16.24 -2.44
N LEU A 655 19.11 -15.29 -2.51
CA LEU A 655 18.83 -14.49 -3.70
C LEU A 655 19.92 -13.44 -3.87
N PRO A 656 20.62 -13.37 -5.03
CA PRO A 656 21.65 -12.40 -5.27
C PRO A 656 21.12 -10.96 -5.26
N ALA A 657 21.97 -10.01 -4.85
CA ALA A 657 21.68 -8.61 -4.97
C ALA A 657 21.42 -8.20 -6.43
N TRP A 658 20.48 -7.29 -6.62
CA TRP A 658 20.15 -6.78 -7.95
C TRP A 658 20.20 -5.24 -8.00
N THR A 659 20.41 -4.72 -9.21
CA THR A 659 20.41 -3.27 -9.49
C THR A 659 19.67 -3.03 -10.78
N THR A 660 18.75 -2.04 -10.81
CA THR A 660 18.09 -1.53 -12.01
C THR A 660 18.30 -0.03 -12.13
N VAL A 661 18.22 0.46 -13.36
CA VAL A 661 18.26 1.88 -13.69
C VAL A 661 17.02 2.20 -14.50
N ASP A 662 16.31 3.26 -14.12
CA ASP A 662 15.17 3.81 -14.85
C ASP A 662 15.55 5.19 -15.38
N ALA A 663 14.99 5.58 -16.53
CA ALA A 663 15.15 6.89 -17.12
C ALA A 663 13.77 7.52 -17.39
N SER A 664 13.67 8.83 -17.26
CA SER A 664 12.46 9.55 -17.66
C SER A 664 12.83 10.90 -18.27
N THR A 665 11.94 11.39 -19.14
CA THR A 665 12.02 12.76 -19.65
C THR A 665 10.62 13.36 -19.68
N HIS A 666 10.56 14.66 -19.39
CA HIS A 666 9.33 15.44 -19.33
C HIS A 666 9.52 16.69 -20.18
N TYR A 667 8.49 17.08 -20.89
CA TYR A 667 8.50 18.30 -21.69
C TYR A 667 7.19 19.05 -21.51
N ASP A 668 7.27 20.19 -20.82
CA ASP A 668 6.16 21.12 -20.64
C ASP A 668 6.14 22.09 -21.81
N THR A 669 5.04 22.11 -22.56
CA THR A 669 4.91 22.90 -23.79
C THR A 669 3.46 23.33 -24.02
N LYS A 670 3.21 24.02 -25.12
CA LYS A 670 1.85 24.35 -25.59
C LYS A 670 1.61 23.75 -26.96
N VAL A 671 0.49 23.05 -27.12
CA VAL A 671 0.00 22.53 -28.39
C VAL A 671 -1.29 23.28 -28.70
N ASN A 672 -1.33 24.06 -29.78
CA ASN A 672 -2.46 24.92 -30.14
C ASN A 672 -2.93 25.81 -28.96
N ASN A 673 -1.98 26.48 -28.28
CA ASN A 673 -2.19 27.31 -27.09
C ASN A 673 -2.62 26.54 -25.82
N LEU A 674 -2.83 25.24 -25.89
CA LEU A 674 -3.17 24.40 -24.77
C LEU A 674 -1.89 23.94 -24.06
N ALA A 675 -1.75 24.25 -22.77
CA ALA A 675 -0.62 23.80 -21.98
C ALA A 675 -0.66 22.27 -21.87
N SER A 676 0.50 21.64 -22.05
CA SER A 676 0.62 20.17 -22.02
C SER A 676 1.95 19.73 -21.46
N THR A 677 1.93 18.61 -20.73
CA THR A 677 3.12 17.92 -20.22
C THR A 677 3.24 16.56 -20.92
N TRP A 678 4.34 16.35 -21.60
CA TRP A 678 4.69 15.09 -22.27
C TRP A 678 5.70 14.34 -21.42
N THR A 679 5.47 13.09 -21.16
CA THR A 679 6.34 12.24 -20.35
C THR A 679 6.69 10.96 -21.09
N LEU A 680 7.98 10.62 -21.15
CA LEU A 680 8.46 9.31 -21.58
C LEU A 680 9.26 8.70 -20.42
N ALA A 681 8.82 7.53 -19.94
CA ALA A 681 9.47 6.80 -18.87
C ALA A 681 9.92 5.42 -19.38
N ILE A 682 11.14 5.04 -19.04
CA ILE A 682 11.74 3.74 -19.33
C ILE A 682 12.17 3.11 -18.02
N HIS A 683 11.58 1.99 -17.66
CA HIS A 683 11.98 1.20 -16.50
C HIS A 683 12.90 0.07 -16.92
N ASN A 684 13.84 -0.31 -16.02
CA ASN A 684 14.86 -1.32 -16.27
C ASN A 684 15.58 -1.08 -17.61
N LEU A 685 16.20 0.08 -17.76
CA LEU A 685 16.85 0.56 -18.99
C LEU A 685 17.81 -0.48 -19.62
N ALA A 686 18.55 -1.20 -18.78
CA ALA A 686 19.49 -2.24 -19.20
C ALA A 686 18.82 -3.59 -19.57
N ASN A 687 17.50 -3.71 -19.45
CA ASN A 687 16.74 -4.96 -19.64
C ASN A 687 17.32 -6.13 -18.85
N LYS A 688 17.68 -5.89 -17.59
CA LYS A 688 18.29 -6.89 -16.73
C LYS A 688 17.26 -7.95 -16.33
N HIS A 689 17.61 -9.24 -16.47
CA HIS A 689 16.85 -10.35 -15.93
C HIS A 689 17.36 -10.65 -14.52
N TYR A 690 16.46 -10.70 -13.54
CA TYR A 690 16.80 -10.93 -12.14
C TYR A 690 15.59 -11.48 -11.37
N TRP A 691 15.86 -12.17 -10.27
CA TRP A 691 14.85 -12.50 -9.30
C TRP A 691 14.66 -11.29 -8.35
N ARG A 692 13.44 -10.77 -8.29
CA ARG A 692 13.11 -9.58 -7.49
C ARG A 692 12.92 -9.91 -6.02
N GLU A 693 12.19 -10.98 -5.75
CA GLU A 693 11.87 -11.44 -4.40
C GLU A 693 11.68 -12.96 -4.35
N SER A 694 11.77 -13.52 -3.14
CA SER A 694 11.66 -14.97 -2.90
C SER A 694 10.84 -15.26 -1.63
N PRO A 695 9.54 -14.95 -1.62
CA PRO A 695 8.71 -15.24 -0.46
C PRO A 695 8.44 -16.73 -0.31
N LYS A 696 8.25 -17.18 0.94
CA LYS A 696 7.66 -18.49 1.26
C LYS A 696 6.23 -18.27 1.73
N GLN A 697 5.26 -18.83 1.04
CA GLN A 697 3.83 -18.73 1.36
C GLN A 697 3.14 -20.06 1.13
N TYR A 698 2.16 -20.39 1.97
CA TYR A 698 1.40 -21.63 1.88
C TYR A 698 2.30 -22.89 1.83
N GLY A 699 3.42 -22.86 2.54
CA GLY A 699 4.39 -23.93 2.55
C GLY A 699 5.29 -24.05 1.31
N GLN A 700 5.15 -23.17 0.31
CA GLN A 700 5.91 -23.19 -0.93
C GLN A 700 6.90 -22.04 -1.04
N TYR A 701 8.06 -22.29 -1.68
CA TYR A 701 9.03 -21.27 -2.04
C TYR A 701 8.70 -20.71 -3.42
N PHE A 702 8.60 -19.39 -3.51
CA PHE A 702 8.36 -18.69 -4.76
C PHE A 702 9.57 -17.87 -5.20
N LEU A 703 9.71 -17.70 -6.51
CA LEU A 703 10.71 -16.84 -7.14
C LEU A 703 10.00 -15.89 -8.11
N TYR A 704 10.05 -14.60 -7.84
CA TYR A 704 9.38 -13.59 -8.65
C TYR A 704 10.39 -12.88 -9.55
N PRO A 705 10.24 -12.99 -10.90
CA PRO A 705 11.12 -12.29 -11.82
C PRO A 705 10.89 -10.78 -11.72
N GLY A 706 11.96 -10.02 -11.89
CA GLY A 706 11.87 -8.58 -12.09
C GLY A 706 11.22 -8.25 -13.44
N ALA A 707 10.56 -7.09 -13.51
CA ALA A 707 9.99 -6.61 -14.76
C ALA A 707 11.10 -6.42 -15.83
N PRO A 708 10.87 -6.78 -17.09
CA PRO A 708 11.78 -6.47 -18.19
C PRO A 708 11.83 -4.95 -18.42
N ARG A 709 12.61 -4.52 -19.42
CA ARG A 709 12.54 -3.13 -19.85
C ARG A 709 11.13 -2.80 -20.33
N THR A 710 10.51 -1.76 -19.74
CA THR A 710 9.19 -1.28 -20.10
C THR A 710 9.24 0.21 -20.43
N ILE A 711 8.41 0.61 -21.38
CA ILE A 711 8.32 1.99 -21.87
C ILE A 711 6.89 2.47 -21.67
N ARG A 712 6.74 3.70 -21.17
CA ARG A 712 5.45 4.38 -21.00
C ARG A 712 5.55 5.79 -21.57
N ALA A 713 4.60 6.16 -22.40
CA ALA A 713 4.42 7.52 -22.89
C ALA A 713 3.11 8.09 -22.34
N THR A 714 3.14 9.30 -21.82
CA THR A 714 1.97 9.98 -21.22
C THR A 714 1.93 11.41 -21.72
N VAL A 715 0.75 11.90 -22.05
CA VAL A 715 0.49 13.31 -22.27
C VAL A 715 -0.64 13.77 -21.36
N GLN A 716 -0.43 14.89 -20.70
CA GLN A 716 -1.43 15.57 -19.88
C GLN A 716 -1.69 16.95 -20.48
N PHE A 717 -2.94 17.24 -20.79
CA PHE A 717 -3.43 18.52 -21.26
C PHE A 717 -4.04 19.27 -20.09
N HIS A 718 -3.68 20.55 -19.92
CA HIS A 718 -4.22 21.49 -18.95
C HIS A 718 -5.15 22.47 -19.67
N LEU A 719 -6.48 22.25 -19.55
CA LEU A 719 -7.54 22.97 -20.27
C LEU A 719 -7.93 24.30 -19.60
#